data_aedf19f77fc39674ccc50ad953222137
#
_entry.id   aedf19f77fc39674ccc50ad953222137
#
_cell.length_a   1.000
_cell.length_b   1.000
_cell.length_c   1.000
_cell.angle_alpha   90.00
_cell.angle_beta   90.00
_cell.angle_gamma   90.00
#
_symmetry.space_group_name_H-M   'P 1'
#
loop_
_entity.id
_entity.type
_entity.pdbx_description
1 polymer ?
#
loop_
_entity_poly.entity_id
_entity_poly.type
_entity_poly.pdbx_seq_one_letter_code
_entity_poly.pdbx_strand_id
1 'polypeptide(L)'
;MAYQDYLETVQRLYIAYYQRPADPVGLVYWAKALDWAGSDKNKFYAVIDSFANSAESQALYGGKRTSDVINAIYNAAFGRNAETGGLNYWTNAINKGYTTVGRVLWEIVKPGSPLGDDAITLSNKLQTAMNFTKVIDPEHDALNLLATYAGSADAQAARNFLAQVTNNPATVKDASACKQFIQQSIADAGDPIKGEVSGQTFTFTDKIDILTGTAYDDVFIGDNSGTPLTVQMADSINGGGGNDTFKYYGYNGTMPQMKSIETLALIAATTGIDTTPYTDLKNIVVERWAAKAAQTIEYLSTQSLYFVNNDNTNAIKLQPDTGSKIAVTLDSNAELILKAEATAGDKTTKVTELHLTAVGTNKGVTVGQAGANLATVKILGDGSIELTNNAGKIVYDASGNKGGVTVAVKAAANIPSKFIGSSGVDTLELGANYAPISDNLLQNVENIVLTANNLTLNLSYQTEGFNITAKGVNNTIIGGQGADTIKGGGGNDTIRGGAGADTITTGAGNDSIIFDDFRTADKITDFKSNTDKLYIDWANNKTAANYLLNTKAFVTTGGGKVKTVKFVTNGANIVSKTPFGTVAWTMVTALMTVNAINLGAKNVPLVSAANFTKLTALIKSVVENVANANALVFARTQAYGKLYFGAIIDNHAGNKGFLAGDKITIKTIATVTGSFTNADIYIM
;
A
#
# COMPACT_ATOMS: atom_id res chain seq x y z
N MET A 1 3.52 16.25 -12.35
CA MET A 1 4.75 16.70 -13.06
C MET A 1 5.62 15.47 -13.24
N ALA A 2 6.35 15.35 -14.29
CA ALA A 2 7.28 14.21 -14.43
C ALA A 2 8.55 14.50 -13.62
N TYR A 3 9.23 13.48 -13.11
CA TYR A 3 10.44 13.67 -12.30
C TYR A 3 11.52 14.47 -13.04
N GLN A 4 11.51 14.45 -14.38
CA GLN A 4 12.40 15.24 -15.23
C GLN A 4 12.32 16.75 -14.95
N ASP A 5 11.17 17.25 -14.50
CA ASP A 5 10.97 18.65 -14.14
C ASP A 5 11.79 19.09 -12.92
N TYR A 6 12.26 18.11 -12.12
CA TYR A 6 13.04 18.34 -10.91
C TYR A 6 14.55 18.13 -11.06
N LEU A 7 15.04 17.68 -12.21
CA LEU A 7 16.48 17.40 -12.42
C LEU A 7 17.35 18.63 -12.12
N GLU A 8 16.96 19.80 -12.61
CA GLU A 8 17.67 21.04 -12.32
C GLU A 8 17.66 21.38 -10.82
N THR A 9 16.52 21.19 -10.14
CA THR A 9 16.39 21.40 -8.70
C THR A 9 17.36 20.52 -7.93
N VAL A 10 17.44 19.25 -8.27
CA VAL A 10 18.37 18.29 -7.65
C VAL A 10 19.83 18.67 -7.92
N GLN A 11 20.18 19.07 -9.15
CA GLN A 11 21.54 19.54 -9.44
C GLN A 11 21.93 20.75 -8.59
N ARG A 12 21.03 21.72 -8.38
CA ARG A 12 21.27 22.87 -7.48
C ARG A 12 21.58 22.43 -6.07
N LEU A 13 20.85 21.43 -5.58
CA LEU A 13 21.06 20.85 -4.25
C LEU A 13 22.44 20.14 -4.17
N TYR A 14 22.80 19.36 -5.18
CA TYR A 14 24.10 18.69 -5.24
C TYR A 14 25.27 19.70 -5.27
N ILE A 15 25.17 20.76 -6.07
CA ILE A 15 26.17 21.83 -6.12
C ILE A 15 26.36 22.45 -4.74
N ALA A 16 25.28 22.74 -4.05
CA ALA A 16 25.33 23.45 -2.79
C ALA A 16 25.67 22.55 -1.59
N TYR A 17 25.09 21.33 -1.52
CA TYR A 17 25.33 20.39 -0.41
C TYR A 17 26.60 19.56 -0.58
N TYR A 18 26.74 18.93 -1.76
CA TYR A 18 27.82 17.98 -1.98
C TYR A 18 28.97 18.59 -2.76
N GLN A 19 28.84 19.86 -3.21
CA GLN A 19 29.85 20.65 -3.91
C GLN A 19 30.30 20.04 -5.24
N ARG A 20 29.50 19.15 -5.80
CA ARG A 20 29.80 18.37 -6.99
C ARG A 20 28.56 18.21 -7.91
N PRO A 21 28.75 17.84 -9.17
CA PRO A 21 27.65 17.34 -10.00
C PRO A 21 26.97 16.13 -9.37
N ALA A 22 25.69 15.97 -9.60
CA ALA A 22 24.96 14.79 -9.18
C ALA A 22 25.47 13.54 -9.89
N ASP A 23 25.59 12.44 -9.16
CA ASP A 23 25.66 11.14 -9.79
C ASP A 23 24.29 10.78 -10.40
N PRO A 24 24.27 10.04 -11.54
CA PRO A 24 23.03 9.77 -12.26
C PRO A 24 21.97 9.09 -11.40
N VAL A 25 22.35 8.08 -10.63
CA VAL A 25 21.43 7.32 -9.78
C VAL A 25 20.83 8.23 -8.71
N GLY A 26 21.67 9.03 -8.04
CA GLY A 26 21.21 10.01 -7.05
C GLY A 26 20.36 11.12 -7.68
N LEU A 27 20.71 11.59 -8.89
CA LEU A 27 19.92 12.59 -9.60
C LEU A 27 18.48 12.12 -9.82
N VAL A 28 18.33 10.93 -10.38
CA VAL A 28 17.01 10.34 -10.68
C VAL A 28 16.26 10.00 -9.39
N TYR A 29 16.92 9.42 -8.39
CA TYR A 29 16.33 9.11 -7.10
C TYR A 29 15.70 10.35 -6.44
N TRP A 30 16.47 11.42 -6.29
CA TRP A 30 15.99 12.63 -5.65
C TRP A 30 14.95 13.39 -6.46
N ALA A 31 15.07 13.37 -7.79
CA ALA A 31 14.06 13.95 -8.67
C ALA A 31 12.70 13.24 -8.54
N LYS A 32 12.69 11.91 -8.47
CA LYS A 32 11.48 11.13 -8.18
C LYS A 32 10.93 11.42 -6.78
N ALA A 33 11.78 11.61 -5.79
CA ALA A 33 11.35 11.97 -4.43
C ALA A 33 10.68 13.37 -4.40
N LEU A 34 11.20 14.33 -5.17
CA LEU A 34 10.59 15.66 -5.29
C LEU A 34 9.29 15.62 -6.09
N ASP A 35 9.20 14.80 -7.13
CA ASP A 35 7.96 14.59 -7.88
C ASP A 35 6.87 13.99 -7.01
N TRP A 36 7.21 12.99 -6.19
CA TRP A 36 6.28 12.44 -5.18
C TRP A 36 5.82 13.48 -4.16
N ALA A 37 6.69 14.41 -3.75
CA ALA A 37 6.32 15.51 -2.86
C ALA A 37 5.31 16.47 -3.52
N GLY A 38 5.38 16.65 -4.84
CA GLY A 38 4.46 17.47 -5.63
C GLY A 38 4.36 18.90 -5.10
N SER A 39 3.13 19.39 -4.89
CA SER A 39 2.87 20.71 -4.35
C SER A 39 2.84 20.79 -2.80
N ASP A 40 3.05 19.67 -2.11
CA ASP A 40 3.08 19.62 -0.65
C ASP A 40 4.41 20.16 -0.13
N LYS A 41 4.38 21.37 0.42
CA LYS A 41 5.57 22.04 0.96
C LYS A 41 6.24 21.25 2.10
N ASN A 42 5.49 20.55 2.92
CA ASN A 42 6.06 19.80 4.04
C ASN A 42 6.84 18.60 3.53
N LYS A 43 6.30 17.86 2.55
CA LYS A 43 7.00 16.75 1.90
C LYS A 43 8.22 17.26 1.13
N PHE A 44 8.07 18.35 0.39
CA PHE A 44 9.20 18.99 -0.29
C PHE A 44 10.34 19.30 0.67
N TYR A 45 10.06 19.97 1.79
CA TYR A 45 11.08 20.28 2.79
C TYR A 45 11.63 19.03 3.50
N ALA A 46 10.84 17.97 3.66
CA ALA A 46 11.36 16.70 4.18
C ALA A 46 12.40 16.08 3.25
N VAL A 47 12.19 16.14 1.92
CA VAL A 47 13.19 15.71 0.93
C VAL A 47 14.45 16.57 1.04
N ILE A 48 14.31 17.91 1.11
CA ILE A 48 15.45 18.84 1.28
C ILE A 48 16.22 18.55 2.56
N ASP A 49 15.55 18.34 3.68
CA ASP A 49 16.18 18.02 4.97
C ASP A 49 16.91 16.65 4.92
N SER A 50 16.45 15.70 4.07
CA SER A 50 17.12 14.42 3.87
C SER A 50 18.51 14.55 3.21
N PHE A 51 18.71 15.53 2.31
CA PHE A 51 20.06 15.85 1.79
C PHE A 51 21.02 16.22 2.92
N ALA A 52 20.59 17.05 3.88
CA ALA A 52 21.41 17.47 5.01
C ALA A 52 21.80 16.31 5.94
N ASN A 53 20.97 15.28 6.01
CA ASN A 53 21.14 14.12 6.87
C ASN A 53 21.84 12.93 6.18
N SER A 54 22.19 13.06 4.91
CA SER A 54 22.91 12.01 4.17
C SER A 54 24.31 11.76 4.72
N ALA A 55 24.84 10.55 4.51
CA ALA A 55 26.21 10.20 4.93
C ALA A 55 27.27 11.13 4.31
N GLU A 56 27.08 11.54 3.05
CA GLU A 56 28.00 12.46 2.36
C GLU A 56 27.96 13.87 2.98
N SER A 57 26.77 14.38 3.30
CA SER A 57 26.62 15.66 3.98
C SER A 57 27.24 15.62 5.37
N GLN A 58 27.03 14.54 6.13
CA GLN A 58 27.64 14.37 7.44
C GLN A 58 29.17 14.28 7.37
N ALA A 59 29.72 13.66 6.35
CA ALA A 59 31.18 13.62 6.12
C ALA A 59 31.75 15.02 5.80
N LEU A 60 31.00 15.86 5.09
CA LEU A 60 31.44 17.22 4.74
C LEU A 60 31.26 18.23 5.88
N TYR A 61 30.19 18.12 6.64
CA TYR A 61 29.74 19.17 7.57
C TYR A 61 29.56 18.71 9.02
N GLY A 62 29.56 17.41 9.28
CA GLY A 62 29.36 16.88 10.64
C GLY A 62 30.33 17.48 11.66
N GLY A 63 29.81 17.96 12.78
CA GLY A 63 30.60 18.57 13.86
C GLY A 63 31.12 19.98 13.57
N LYS A 64 30.90 20.56 12.40
CA LYS A 64 31.29 21.95 12.09
C LYS A 64 30.29 22.94 12.69
N ARG A 65 30.80 24.17 12.98
CA ARG A 65 29.91 25.26 13.42
C ARG A 65 28.94 25.65 12.32
N THR A 66 27.74 26.05 12.64
CA THR A 66 26.72 26.48 11.69
C THR A 66 27.22 27.55 10.72
N SER A 67 28.00 28.53 11.23
CA SER A 67 28.60 29.56 10.36
C SER A 67 29.58 29.01 9.34
N ASP A 68 30.37 27.99 9.71
CA ASP A 68 31.33 27.37 8.77
C ASP A 68 30.61 26.55 7.70
N VAL A 69 29.51 25.91 8.05
CA VAL A 69 28.64 25.19 7.09
C VAL A 69 28.03 26.18 6.10
N ILE A 70 27.47 27.29 6.55
CA ILE A 70 26.88 28.32 5.67
C ILE A 70 27.94 28.88 4.72
N ASN A 71 29.14 29.22 5.21
CA ASN A 71 30.23 29.68 4.37
C ASN A 71 30.66 28.63 3.33
N ALA A 72 30.74 27.37 3.72
CA ALA A 72 31.05 26.30 2.76
C ALA A 72 29.99 26.17 1.65
N ILE A 73 28.72 26.36 1.96
CA ILE A 73 27.63 26.41 1.00
C ILE A 73 27.79 27.58 0.03
N TYR A 74 28.03 28.79 0.54
CA TYR A 74 28.27 29.97 -0.30
C TYR A 74 29.49 29.81 -1.21
N ASN A 75 30.59 29.26 -0.67
CA ASN A 75 31.77 28.96 -1.48
C ASN A 75 31.47 27.92 -2.58
N ALA A 76 30.72 26.88 -2.26
CA ALA A 76 30.35 25.87 -3.22
C ALA A 76 29.45 26.42 -4.36
N ALA A 77 28.44 27.20 -3.99
CA ALA A 77 27.48 27.75 -4.92
C ALA A 77 28.01 28.95 -5.71
N PHE A 78 28.74 29.86 -5.05
CA PHE A 78 29.08 31.19 -5.60
C PHE A 78 30.59 31.50 -5.64
N GLY A 79 31.45 30.67 -5.05
CA GLY A 79 32.88 30.87 -5.01
C GLY A 79 33.33 31.97 -4.02
N ARG A 80 32.49 32.35 -3.06
CA ARG A 80 32.77 33.35 -2.04
C ARG A 80 32.15 33.01 -0.69
N ASN A 81 32.62 33.64 0.37
CA ASN A 81 31.97 33.56 1.68
C ASN A 81 30.63 34.33 1.71
N ALA A 82 29.77 33.95 2.61
CA ALA A 82 28.55 34.69 2.91
C ALA A 82 28.89 36.08 3.48
N GLU A 83 28.09 37.08 3.12
CA GLU A 83 28.16 38.40 3.72
C GLU A 83 27.81 38.35 5.21
N THR A 84 28.45 39.17 6.04
CA THR A 84 28.30 39.14 7.49
C THR A 84 26.84 39.22 7.95
N GLY A 85 26.01 40.04 7.27
CA GLY A 85 24.59 40.17 7.58
C GLY A 85 23.81 38.87 7.32
N GLY A 86 23.98 38.28 6.14
CA GLY A 86 23.38 37.00 5.76
C GLY A 86 23.86 35.82 6.62
N LEU A 87 25.18 35.78 6.87
CA LEU A 87 25.78 34.75 7.72
C LEU A 87 25.16 34.76 9.12
N ASN A 88 25.10 35.96 9.77
CA ASN A 88 24.54 36.11 11.10
C ASN A 88 23.03 35.78 11.12
N TYR A 89 22.27 36.21 10.12
CA TYR A 89 20.86 35.94 10.01
C TYR A 89 20.56 34.42 9.96
N TRP A 90 21.22 33.72 9.06
CA TRP A 90 21.02 32.29 8.88
C TRP A 90 21.55 31.48 10.06
N THR A 91 22.72 31.82 10.57
CA THR A 91 23.32 31.17 11.77
C THR A 91 22.37 31.29 12.97
N ASN A 92 21.83 32.47 13.22
CA ASN A 92 20.85 32.67 14.30
C ASN A 92 19.57 31.90 14.10
N ALA A 93 19.04 31.89 12.89
CA ALA A 93 17.80 31.18 12.58
C ALA A 93 17.91 29.67 12.79
N ILE A 94 19.03 29.08 12.37
CA ILE A 94 19.32 27.65 12.55
C ILE A 94 19.54 27.33 14.03
N ASN A 95 20.39 28.10 14.73
CA ASN A 95 20.72 27.84 16.13
C ASN A 95 19.51 28.01 17.07
N LYS A 96 18.51 28.81 16.67
CA LYS A 96 17.25 28.97 17.41
C LYS A 96 16.19 27.93 16.99
N GLY A 97 16.49 27.04 16.06
CA GLY A 97 15.56 26.03 15.58
C GLY A 97 14.40 26.55 14.70
N TYR A 98 14.50 27.78 14.20
CA TYR A 98 13.47 28.35 13.32
C TYR A 98 13.50 27.75 11.92
N THR A 99 14.61 27.19 11.52
CA THR A 99 14.84 26.55 10.24
C THR A 99 15.94 25.49 10.36
N THR A 100 16.12 24.69 9.30
CA THR A 100 17.20 23.71 9.19
C THR A 100 18.28 24.20 8.23
N VAL A 101 19.47 23.61 8.31
CA VAL A 101 20.55 23.86 7.32
C VAL A 101 20.04 23.58 5.90
N GLY A 102 19.25 22.51 5.74
CA GLY A 102 18.67 22.13 4.47
C GLY A 102 17.80 23.20 3.84
N ARG A 103 16.89 23.72 4.60
CA ARG A 103 15.97 24.77 4.15
C ARG A 103 16.68 26.08 3.84
N VAL A 104 17.66 26.45 4.67
CA VAL A 104 18.50 27.65 4.39
C VAL A 104 19.23 27.48 3.07
N LEU A 105 19.82 26.34 2.83
CA LEU A 105 20.51 26.07 1.57
C LEU A 105 19.58 26.19 0.36
N TRP A 106 18.38 25.59 0.45
CA TRP A 106 17.38 25.75 -0.60
C TRP A 106 17.03 27.21 -0.84
N GLU A 107 16.81 27.98 0.21
CA GLU A 107 16.52 29.43 0.11
C GLU A 107 17.65 30.21 -0.58
N ILE A 108 18.90 29.77 -0.43
CA ILE A 108 20.09 30.39 -1.06
C ILE A 108 20.17 30.07 -2.55
N VAL A 109 19.85 28.81 -2.96
CA VAL A 109 20.13 28.34 -4.34
C VAL A 109 18.90 28.16 -5.22
N LYS A 110 17.70 28.31 -4.67
CA LYS A 110 16.45 28.16 -5.44
C LYS A 110 16.39 29.15 -6.63
N PRO A 111 15.65 28.84 -7.68
CA PRO A 111 15.48 29.76 -8.82
C PRO A 111 15.04 31.16 -8.36
N GLY A 112 15.71 32.20 -8.84
CA GLY A 112 15.42 33.60 -8.54
C GLY A 112 15.95 34.12 -7.19
N SER A 113 16.59 33.28 -6.35
CA SER A 113 17.16 33.73 -5.08
C SER A 113 18.52 34.44 -5.23
N PRO A 114 19.53 33.85 -5.90
CA PRO A 114 20.80 34.56 -6.12
C PRO A 114 20.61 35.69 -7.17
N LEU A 115 21.35 36.79 -7.00
CA LEU A 115 21.34 37.95 -7.86
C LEU A 115 22.77 38.30 -8.29
N GLY A 116 22.91 39.05 -9.39
CA GLY A 116 24.21 39.52 -9.88
C GLY A 116 25.21 38.37 -10.16
N ASP A 117 26.42 38.54 -9.72
CA ASP A 117 27.51 37.56 -9.94
C ASP A 117 27.24 36.19 -9.29
N ASP A 118 26.50 36.14 -8.22
CA ASP A 118 26.09 34.88 -7.58
C ASP A 118 25.15 34.08 -8.49
N ALA A 119 24.19 34.77 -9.11
CA ALA A 119 23.27 34.13 -10.07
C ALA A 119 24.02 33.59 -11.29
N ILE A 120 24.98 34.34 -11.80
CA ILE A 120 25.79 33.94 -12.95
C ILE A 120 26.67 32.74 -12.55
N THR A 121 27.36 32.81 -11.43
CA THR A 121 28.20 31.70 -10.95
C THR A 121 27.42 30.40 -10.78
N LEU A 122 26.28 30.46 -10.12
CA LEU A 122 25.43 29.29 -9.91
C LEU A 122 24.90 28.76 -11.25
N SER A 123 24.48 29.63 -12.16
CA SER A 123 24.04 29.25 -13.51
C SER A 123 25.13 28.52 -14.29
N ASN A 124 26.33 29.05 -14.26
CA ASN A 124 27.52 28.45 -14.93
C ASN A 124 27.86 27.06 -14.32
N LYS A 125 27.82 26.95 -12.99
CA LYS A 125 28.02 25.67 -12.29
C LYS A 125 26.93 24.68 -12.64
N LEU A 126 25.67 25.13 -12.64
CA LEU A 126 24.54 24.30 -13.02
C LEU A 126 24.67 23.76 -14.45
N GLN A 127 24.99 24.62 -15.42
CA GLN A 127 25.22 24.21 -16.79
C GLN A 127 26.33 23.15 -16.88
N THR A 128 27.43 23.37 -16.17
CA THR A 128 28.56 22.42 -16.11
C THR A 128 28.13 21.11 -15.47
N ALA A 129 27.39 21.16 -14.37
CA ALA A 129 26.93 19.97 -13.66
C ALA A 129 25.90 19.15 -14.47
N MET A 130 25.01 19.83 -15.20
CA MET A 130 24.10 19.17 -16.14
C MET A 130 24.85 18.50 -17.30
N ASN A 131 25.82 19.19 -17.90
CA ASN A 131 26.68 18.62 -18.94
C ASN A 131 27.45 17.40 -18.43
N PHE A 132 28.01 17.48 -17.22
CA PHE A 132 28.75 16.38 -16.59
C PHE A 132 27.87 15.13 -16.42
N THR A 133 26.69 15.29 -15.80
CA THR A 133 25.80 14.15 -15.56
C THR A 133 25.26 13.59 -16.88
N LYS A 134 24.94 14.44 -17.85
CA LYS A 134 24.49 14.03 -19.18
C LYS A 134 25.52 13.21 -19.95
N VAL A 135 26.80 13.47 -19.75
CA VAL A 135 27.86 12.65 -20.36
C VAL A 135 27.88 11.24 -19.81
N ILE A 136 27.53 11.06 -18.54
CA ILE A 136 27.49 9.74 -17.91
C ILE A 136 26.13 9.04 -18.16
N ASP A 137 25.05 9.80 -18.16
CA ASP A 137 23.68 9.33 -18.32
C ASP A 137 22.92 10.23 -19.32
N PRO A 138 23.03 9.94 -20.61
CA PRO A 138 22.43 10.76 -21.67
C PRO A 138 20.91 10.88 -21.57
N GLU A 139 20.24 9.83 -21.11
CA GLU A 139 18.77 9.75 -21.02
C GLU A 139 18.24 10.25 -19.67
N HIS A 140 19.10 10.46 -18.67
CA HIS A 140 18.73 10.83 -17.32
C HIS A 140 17.73 9.87 -16.65
N ASP A 141 17.91 8.57 -16.88
CA ASP A 141 17.07 7.50 -16.33
C ASP A 141 17.82 6.58 -15.34
N ALA A 142 19.13 6.74 -15.24
CA ALA A 142 20.06 5.95 -14.43
C ALA A 142 20.17 4.47 -14.85
N LEU A 143 19.77 4.13 -16.07
CA LEU A 143 19.76 2.74 -16.54
C LEU A 143 21.01 2.38 -17.36
N ASN A 144 21.43 3.24 -18.30
CA ASN A 144 22.53 2.98 -19.20
C ASN A 144 23.69 3.95 -18.95
N LEU A 145 24.39 3.77 -17.84
CA LEU A 145 25.48 4.65 -17.45
C LEU A 145 26.74 4.38 -18.27
N LEU A 146 27.27 5.44 -18.85
CA LEU A 146 28.46 5.39 -19.70
C LEU A 146 29.79 5.38 -18.92
N ALA A 147 29.76 5.73 -17.64
CA ALA A 147 30.89 5.65 -16.72
C ALA A 147 30.43 5.38 -15.28
N THR A 148 31.30 4.76 -14.51
CA THR A 148 31.08 4.64 -13.05
C THR A 148 31.45 5.97 -12.40
N TYR A 149 30.51 6.54 -11.63
CA TYR A 149 30.73 7.73 -10.82
C TYR A 149 30.24 7.43 -9.41
N ALA A 150 31.14 6.92 -8.59
CA ALA A 150 30.82 6.46 -7.23
C ALA A 150 32.02 6.54 -6.29
N GLY A 151 31.73 6.64 -4.99
CA GLY A 151 32.76 6.67 -3.96
C GLY A 151 33.35 8.04 -3.70
N SER A 152 34.26 8.09 -2.70
CA SER A 152 34.80 9.35 -2.19
C SER A 152 35.85 9.99 -3.09
N ALA A 153 36.58 9.17 -3.84
CA ALA A 153 37.62 9.67 -4.77
C ALA A 153 36.99 10.42 -5.94
N ASP A 154 36.01 9.82 -6.61
CA ASP A 154 35.28 10.43 -7.71
C ASP A 154 34.54 11.70 -7.27
N ALA A 155 33.88 11.62 -6.10
CA ALA A 155 33.22 12.77 -5.52
C ALA A 155 34.19 13.93 -5.26
N GLN A 156 35.39 13.65 -4.78
CA GLN A 156 36.42 14.68 -4.56
C GLN A 156 36.96 15.25 -5.88
N ALA A 157 37.23 14.42 -6.86
CA ALA A 157 37.67 14.86 -8.19
C ALA A 157 36.59 15.76 -8.82
N ALA A 158 35.33 15.38 -8.76
CA ALA A 158 34.24 16.17 -9.31
C ALA A 158 34.00 17.49 -8.55
N ARG A 159 34.24 17.55 -7.20
CA ARG A 159 34.27 18.80 -6.45
C ARG A 159 35.34 19.75 -6.97
N ASN A 160 36.55 19.26 -7.16
CA ASN A 160 37.67 20.05 -7.67
C ASN A 160 37.40 20.57 -9.07
N PHE A 161 36.78 19.77 -9.90
CA PHE A 161 36.38 20.15 -11.25
C PHE A 161 35.33 21.29 -11.24
N LEU A 162 34.28 21.15 -10.47
CA LEU A 162 33.22 22.15 -10.40
C LEU A 162 33.64 23.43 -9.69
N ALA A 163 34.60 23.36 -8.76
CA ALA A 163 35.18 24.52 -8.09
C ALA A 163 35.89 25.51 -9.04
N GLN A 164 36.31 25.05 -10.23
CA GLN A 164 36.97 25.90 -11.27
C GLN A 164 35.97 26.81 -11.98
N VAL A 165 34.65 26.58 -11.83
CA VAL A 165 33.61 27.33 -12.51
C VAL A 165 33.24 28.57 -11.71
N THR A 166 33.30 29.73 -12.32
CA THR A 166 33.07 31.06 -11.75
C THR A 166 31.95 31.82 -12.46
N ASN A 167 31.79 33.11 -12.15
CA ASN A 167 30.90 34.01 -12.93
C ASN A 167 31.41 34.32 -14.37
N ASN A 168 32.64 33.92 -14.70
CA ASN A 168 33.14 34.05 -16.07
C ASN A 168 32.55 32.93 -16.97
N PRO A 169 31.74 33.21 -18.00
CA PRO A 169 31.17 32.20 -18.87
C PRO A 169 32.21 31.29 -19.57
N ALA A 170 33.46 31.77 -19.76
CA ALA A 170 34.54 30.97 -20.32
C ALA A 170 34.97 29.80 -19.41
N THR A 171 34.57 29.80 -18.12
CA THR A 171 34.84 28.71 -17.19
C THR A 171 33.83 27.58 -17.25
N VAL A 172 32.71 27.77 -17.94
CA VAL A 172 31.69 26.72 -18.14
C VAL A 172 32.33 25.57 -18.91
N LYS A 173 32.14 24.35 -18.37
CA LYS A 173 32.62 23.14 -19.05
C LYS A 173 31.51 22.59 -19.94
N ASP A 174 31.77 22.56 -21.23
CA ASP A 174 30.89 21.92 -22.21
C ASP A 174 30.95 20.38 -22.11
N ALA A 175 30.14 19.69 -22.88
CA ALA A 175 30.09 18.24 -22.87
C ALA A 175 31.45 17.59 -23.21
N SER A 176 32.24 18.21 -24.11
CA SER A 176 33.55 17.70 -24.49
C SER A 176 34.56 17.80 -23.32
N ALA A 177 34.59 18.94 -22.64
CA ALA A 177 35.46 19.14 -21.48
C ALA A 177 35.03 18.25 -20.28
N CYS A 178 33.74 18.08 -20.07
CA CYS A 178 33.22 17.14 -19.06
C CYS A 178 33.64 15.70 -19.39
N LYS A 179 33.50 15.28 -20.64
CA LYS A 179 33.87 13.97 -21.14
C LYS A 179 35.34 13.68 -20.93
N GLN A 180 36.22 14.60 -21.36
CA GLN A 180 37.66 14.47 -21.15
C GLN A 180 38.02 14.35 -19.66
N PHE A 181 37.39 15.15 -18.81
CA PHE A 181 37.61 15.07 -17.35
C PHE A 181 37.16 13.73 -16.78
N ILE A 182 35.98 13.23 -17.18
CA ILE A 182 35.43 11.95 -16.68
C ILE A 182 36.36 10.81 -17.08
N GLN A 183 36.86 10.79 -18.31
CA GLN A 183 37.80 9.79 -18.79
C GLN A 183 39.14 9.80 -18.04
N GLN A 184 39.61 10.98 -17.64
CA GLN A 184 40.93 11.13 -17.01
C GLN A 184 40.89 10.94 -15.49
N SER A 185 39.75 11.19 -14.84
CA SER A 185 39.71 11.40 -13.39
C SER A 185 38.58 10.66 -12.69
N ILE A 186 37.56 10.14 -13.40
CA ILE A 186 36.39 9.47 -12.85
C ILE A 186 36.32 8.03 -13.34
N ALA A 187 36.41 7.79 -14.65
CA ALA A 187 36.51 6.44 -15.17
C ALA A 187 37.82 5.79 -14.70
N ASP A 188 37.80 4.54 -14.35
CA ASP A 188 38.99 3.79 -13.94
C ASP A 188 40.10 3.98 -14.99
N ALA A 189 41.28 4.23 -14.49
CA ALA A 189 42.39 4.73 -15.31
C ALA A 189 42.60 3.90 -16.58
N GLY A 190 42.28 4.50 -17.72
CA GLY A 190 42.43 3.88 -19.04
C GLY A 190 41.19 3.30 -19.65
N ASP A 191 40.05 3.24 -18.90
CA ASP A 191 38.80 2.81 -19.48
C ASP A 191 38.13 3.95 -20.28
N PRO A 192 37.77 3.73 -21.55
CA PRO A 192 36.96 4.70 -22.27
C PRO A 192 35.60 4.86 -21.56
N ILE A 193 35.03 6.08 -21.64
CA ILE A 193 33.63 6.25 -21.30
C ILE A 193 32.84 5.26 -22.16
N LYS A 194 32.07 4.39 -21.52
CA LYS A 194 31.22 3.45 -22.24
C LYS A 194 30.38 4.22 -23.26
N GLY A 195 30.41 3.80 -24.52
CA GLY A 195 29.68 4.47 -25.58
C GLY A 195 30.49 5.57 -26.35
N GLU A 196 31.78 5.79 -26.07
CA GLU A 196 32.62 6.66 -26.92
C GLU A 196 33.01 6.04 -28.26
N VAL A 197 33.08 4.75 -28.29
CA VAL A 197 32.88 3.98 -29.50
C VAL A 197 31.55 3.32 -29.23
N SER A 198 30.50 4.02 -29.57
CA SER A 198 29.12 3.60 -29.27
C SER A 198 28.91 2.24 -29.85
N GLY A 199 28.27 1.38 -29.06
CA GLY A 199 27.64 0.23 -29.61
C GLY A 199 26.84 0.66 -30.83
N GLN A 200 26.90 -0.12 -31.87
CA GLN A 200 26.25 0.20 -33.13
C GLN A 200 24.82 -0.36 -33.12
N THR A 201 24.00 0.23 -33.95
CA THR A 201 22.68 -0.35 -34.23
C THR A 201 22.75 -1.07 -35.56
N PHE A 202 22.45 -2.37 -35.51
CA PHE A 202 22.38 -3.26 -36.67
C PHE A 202 20.94 -3.58 -36.95
N THR A 203 20.51 -3.48 -38.20
CA THR A 203 19.15 -3.82 -38.59
C THR A 203 19.16 -5.00 -39.55
N PHE A 204 18.36 -6.01 -39.26
CA PHE A 204 18.15 -7.16 -40.14
C PHE A 204 17.47 -6.72 -41.44
N THR A 205 17.81 -7.40 -42.53
CA THR A 205 17.22 -7.20 -43.86
C THR A 205 16.33 -8.38 -44.25
N ASP A 206 15.72 -8.33 -45.44
CA ASP A 206 15.00 -9.48 -46.02
C ASP A 206 15.91 -10.55 -46.64
N LYS A 207 17.23 -10.48 -46.39
CA LYS A 207 18.23 -11.44 -46.83
C LYS A 207 18.89 -12.12 -45.66
N ILE A 208 19.74 -13.11 -45.93
CA ILE A 208 20.53 -13.74 -44.86
C ILE A 208 21.56 -12.70 -44.35
N ASP A 209 21.47 -12.42 -43.06
CA ASP A 209 22.33 -11.48 -42.36
C ASP A 209 23.33 -12.20 -41.44
N ILE A 210 24.60 -11.78 -41.53
CA ILE A 210 25.66 -12.17 -40.61
C ILE A 210 26.17 -10.88 -39.96
N LEU A 211 25.60 -10.56 -38.78
CA LEU A 211 25.88 -9.31 -38.10
C LEU A 211 26.85 -9.57 -36.95
N THR A 212 27.88 -8.74 -36.91
CA THR A 212 28.88 -8.77 -35.82
C THR A 212 28.94 -7.40 -35.18
N GLY A 213 28.69 -7.35 -33.91
CA GLY A 213 28.77 -6.15 -33.08
C GLY A 213 30.22 -5.75 -32.78
N THR A 214 30.33 -4.78 -31.94
CA THR A 214 31.58 -4.14 -31.52
C THR A 214 32.11 -4.72 -30.21
N ALA A 215 32.97 -4.00 -29.51
CA ALA A 215 33.34 -4.34 -28.12
C ALA A 215 32.44 -3.63 -27.08
N TYR A 216 31.34 -3.01 -27.49
CA TYR A 216 30.47 -2.13 -26.72
C TYR A 216 29.03 -2.59 -26.82
N ASP A 217 28.14 -1.96 -26.02
CA ASP A 217 26.70 -2.32 -25.90
C ASP A 217 25.97 -2.05 -27.25
N ASP A 218 25.80 -3.07 -28.06
CA ASP A 218 25.21 -2.99 -29.39
C ASP A 218 23.71 -3.28 -29.36
N VAL A 219 22.98 -2.74 -30.34
CA VAL A 219 21.56 -3.00 -30.53
C VAL A 219 21.33 -3.65 -31.90
N PHE A 220 20.76 -4.83 -31.89
CA PHE A 220 20.30 -5.52 -33.10
C PHE A 220 18.80 -5.38 -33.22
N ILE A 221 18.28 -5.02 -34.38
CA ILE A 221 16.86 -4.79 -34.62
C ILE A 221 16.37 -5.73 -35.72
N GLY A 222 15.46 -6.63 -35.35
CA GLY A 222 14.72 -7.49 -36.25
C GLY A 222 13.24 -7.19 -36.24
N ASP A 223 12.55 -7.28 -37.38
CA ASP A 223 11.13 -7.01 -37.52
C ASP A 223 10.42 -8.06 -38.40
N ASN A 224 9.64 -8.91 -37.74
CA ASN A 224 8.74 -9.87 -38.40
C ASN A 224 7.26 -9.53 -38.15
N SER A 225 6.96 -8.28 -37.76
CA SER A 225 5.58 -7.82 -37.60
C SER A 225 4.87 -7.55 -38.92
N GLY A 226 5.63 -7.40 -40.02
CA GLY A 226 5.15 -7.11 -41.37
C GLY A 226 5.69 -8.05 -42.41
N THR A 227 5.62 -7.62 -43.67
CA THR A 227 6.21 -8.30 -44.83
C THR A 227 7.02 -7.30 -45.67
N PRO A 228 8.26 -7.62 -46.09
CA PRO A 228 8.95 -8.89 -45.87
C PRO A 228 9.36 -9.12 -44.40
N LEU A 229 9.57 -10.38 -44.01
CA LEU A 229 10.15 -10.74 -42.70
C LEU A 229 11.65 -10.44 -42.75
N THR A 230 12.19 -9.82 -41.71
CA THR A 230 13.61 -9.48 -41.68
C THR A 230 14.46 -10.49 -40.92
N VAL A 231 13.90 -11.22 -39.96
CA VAL A 231 14.62 -12.25 -39.20
C VAL A 231 14.35 -13.62 -39.80
N GLN A 232 15.40 -14.32 -40.18
CA GLN A 232 15.37 -15.64 -40.81
C GLN A 232 16.18 -16.65 -39.96
N MET A 233 15.87 -17.93 -40.09
CA MET A 233 16.58 -19.02 -39.37
C MET A 233 18.06 -19.10 -39.75
N ALA A 234 18.44 -18.66 -40.94
CA ALA A 234 19.81 -18.68 -41.44
C ALA A 234 20.63 -17.47 -40.97
N ASP A 235 20.02 -16.50 -40.37
CA ASP A 235 20.72 -15.32 -39.85
C ASP A 235 21.56 -15.65 -38.62
N SER A 236 22.58 -14.86 -38.42
CA SER A 236 23.41 -14.94 -37.21
C SER A 236 23.79 -13.59 -36.67
N ILE A 237 23.81 -13.46 -35.38
CA ILE A 237 24.30 -12.29 -34.65
C ILE A 237 25.34 -12.71 -33.63
N ASN A 238 26.37 -11.91 -33.54
CA ASN A 238 27.37 -11.97 -32.48
C ASN A 238 27.50 -10.56 -31.89
N GLY A 239 27.10 -10.38 -30.62
CA GLY A 239 27.16 -9.08 -29.96
C GLY A 239 28.57 -8.55 -29.83
N GLY A 240 29.53 -9.44 -29.60
CA GLY A 240 30.93 -9.03 -29.38
C GLY A 240 31.25 -8.90 -27.92
N GLY A 241 31.55 -7.70 -27.47
CA GLY A 241 31.72 -7.38 -26.05
C GLY A 241 30.76 -6.27 -25.65
N GLY A 242 30.50 -6.15 -24.36
CA GLY A 242 29.49 -5.21 -23.85
C GLY A 242 28.27 -5.93 -23.32
N ASN A 243 27.15 -5.22 -23.21
CA ASN A 243 25.84 -5.78 -22.90
C ASN A 243 24.91 -5.54 -24.10
N ASP A 244 24.82 -6.52 -24.95
CA ASP A 244 24.17 -6.41 -26.24
C ASP A 244 22.70 -6.73 -26.19
N THR A 245 21.91 -5.99 -26.96
CA THR A 245 20.45 -6.12 -26.97
C THR A 245 19.94 -6.50 -28.37
N PHE A 246 19.20 -7.60 -28.44
CA PHE A 246 18.41 -7.92 -29.63
C PHE A 246 16.95 -7.50 -29.41
N LYS A 247 16.50 -6.46 -30.12
CA LYS A 247 15.10 -6.00 -30.17
C LYS A 247 14.39 -6.69 -31.33
N TYR A 248 13.45 -7.56 -31.00
CA TYR A 248 12.72 -8.36 -31.99
C TYR A 248 11.23 -8.01 -32.00
N TYR A 249 10.82 -7.27 -33.03
CA TYR A 249 9.43 -6.91 -33.27
C TYR A 249 8.68 -8.03 -33.96
N GLY A 250 7.47 -8.36 -33.48
CA GLY A 250 6.60 -9.37 -34.09
C GLY A 250 7.18 -10.78 -34.12
N TYR A 251 7.95 -11.18 -33.08
CA TYR A 251 8.47 -12.54 -32.98
C TYR A 251 7.38 -13.58 -33.26
N ASN A 252 7.67 -14.47 -34.23
CA ASN A 252 6.72 -15.45 -34.79
C ASN A 252 7.19 -16.91 -34.67
N GLY A 253 8.25 -17.17 -33.92
CA GLY A 253 8.84 -18.51 -33.74
C GLY A 253 10.17 -18.70 -34.49
N THR A 254 10.59 -17.73 -35.31
CA THR A 254 11.87 -17.79 -36.02
C THR A 254 12.93 -17.08 -35.19
N MET A 255 14.06 -17.74 -34.91
CA MET A 255 15.21 -17.14 -34.23
C MET A 255 16.46 -17.26 -35.05
N PRO A 256 17.34 -16.24 -35.09
CA PRO A 256 18.66 -16.33 -35.66
C PRO A 256 19.61 -17.14 -34.74
N GLN A 257 20.76 -17.51 -35.23
CA GLN A 257 21.83 -17.97 -34.33
C GLN A 257 22.35 -16.78 -33.55
N MET A 258 22.42 -16.90 -32.22
CA MET A 258 22.86 -15.80 -31.35
C MET A 258 24.06 -16.20 -30.51
N LYS A 259 25.00 -15.28 -30.38
CA LYS A 259 26.15 -15.37 -29.50
C LYS A 259 26.42 -14.00 -28.87
N SER A 260 26.88 -13.99 -27.60
CA SER A 260 27.22 -12.75 -26.90
C SER A 260 26.08 -11.71 -26.98
N ILE A 261 24.85 -12.12 -26.73
CA ILE A 261 23.69 -11.25 -26.60
C ILE A 261 23.13 -11.43 -25.19
N GLU A 262 23.17 -10.38 -24.40
CA GLU A 262 22.75 -10.42 -22.98
C GLU A 262 21.27 -10.14 -22.81
N THR A 263 20.66 -9.38 -23.71
CA THR A 263 19.25 -8.99 -23.60
C THR A 263 18.49 -9.30 -24.88
N LEU A 264 17.40 -10.05 -24.76
CA LEU A 264 16.40 -10.27 -25.81
C LEU A 264 15.14 -9.52 -25.46
N ALA A 265 14.77 -8.51 -26.26
CA ALA A 265 13.52 -7.78 -26.12
C ALA A 265 12.53 -8.24 -27.18
N LEU A 266 11.50 -8.98 -26.77
CA LEU A 266 10.39 -9.47 -27.61
C LEU A 266 9.27 -8.45 -27.59
N ILE A 267 9.08 -7.73 -28.67
CA ILE A 267 8.07 -6.67 -28.80
C ILE A 267 6.95 -7.14 -29.70
N ALA A 268 5.73 -7.17 -29.20
CA ALA A 268 4.56 -7.67 -29.89
C ALA A 268 4.72 -9.14 -30.39
N ALA A 269 5.36 -9.98 -29.59
CA ALA A 269 5.55 -11.39 -29.93
C ALA A 269 4.22 -12.15 -30.00
N THR A 270 4.09 -13.01 -31.02
CA THR A 270 2.85 -13.73 -31.34
C THR A 270 2.86 -15.21 -30.91
N THR A 271 4.01 -15.71 -30.49
CA THR A 271 4.20 -17.10 -30.05
C THR A 271 5.19 -17.17 -28.87
N GLY A 272 5.22 -18.33 -28.21
CA GLY A 272 6.19 -18.63 -27.15
C GLY A 272 7.60 -18.85 -27.69
N ILE A 273 8.54 -18.90 -26.79
CA ILE A 273 9.97 -19.02 -27.09
C ILE A 273 10.64 -20.01 -26.14
N ASP A 274 11.62 -20.75 -26.67
CA ASP A 274 12.63 -21.48 -25.88
C ASP A 274 13.95 -20.71 -25.93
N THR A 275 14.37 -20.17 -24.79
CA THR A 275 15.64 -19.44 -24.64
C THR A 275 16.74 -20.29 -23.97
N THR A 276 16.45 -21.54 -23.63
CA THR A 276 17.43 -22.44 -22.97
C THR A 276 18.69 -22.71 -23.79
N PRO A 277 18.67 -22.66 -25.14
CA PRO A 277 19.90 -22.79 -25.94
C PRO A 277 20.83 -21.55 -25.86
N TYR A 278 20.36 -20.41 -25.38
CA TYR A 278 21.10 -19.15 -25.41
C TYR A 278 21.69 -18.84 -24.04
N THR A 279 22.85 -19.42 -23.74
CA THR A 279 23.49 -19.35 -22.42
C THR A 279 24.08 -17.98 -22.08
N ASP A 280 24.39 -17.18 -23.08
CA ASP A 280 24.87 -15.80 -22.89
C ASP A 280 23.76 -14.83 -22.50
N LEU A 281 22.49 -15.18 -22.80
CA LEU A 281 21.34 -14.37 -22.53
C LEU A 281 21.07 -14.29 -21.02
N LYS A 282 20.97 -13.07 -20.49
CA LYS A 282 20.73 -12.76 -19.08
C LYS A 282 19.33 -12.23 -18.86
N ASN A 283 18.81 -11.44 -19.82
CA ASN A 283 17.53 -10.75 -19.68
C ASN A 283 16.60 -11.08 -20.85
N ILE A 284 15.36 -11.39 -20.54
CA ILE A 284 14.27 -11.55 -21.51
C ILE A 284 13.22 -10.51 -21.17
N VAL A 285 13.01 -9.56 -22.08
CA VAL A 285 11.99 -8.49 -21.94
C VAL A 285 10.83 -8.82 -22.86
N VAL A 286 9.63 -8.88 -22.34
CA VAL A 286 8.39 -9.13 -23.09
C VAL A 286 7.54 -7.86 -23.03
N GLU A 287 7.43 -7.20 -24.16
CA GLU A 287 6.68 -5.96 -24.30
C GLU A 287 5.52 -6.13 -25.27
N ARG A 288 4.33 -5.67 -24.88
CA ARG A 288 3.13 -5.68 -25.74
C ARG A 288 2.83 -7.07 -26.35
N TRP A 289 2.76 -8.07 -25.49
CA TRP A 289 2.47 -9.45 -25.91
C TRP A 289 1.26 -9.55 -26.85
N ALA A 290 1.41 -10.15 -28.03
CA ALA A 290 0.39 -10.18 -29.08
C ALA A 290 -0.09 -11.58 -29.46
N ALA A 291 0.25 -12.62 -28.71
CA ALA A 291 -0.18 -13.98 -28.96
C ALA A 291 -1.71 -14.12 -28.90
N LYS A 292 -2.27 -14.91 -29.82
CA LYS A 292 -3.72 -15.17 -29.91
C LYS A 292 -4.18 -16.41 -29.12
N ALA A 293 -3.26 -17.09 -28.45
CA ALA A 293 -3.50 -18.23 -27.59
C ALA A 293 -2.42 -18.29 -26.50
N ALA A 294 -2.65 -19.11 -25.46
CA ALA A 294 -1.66 -19.34 -24.44
C ALA A 294 -0.36 -19.93 -25.03
N GLN A 295 0.77 -19.33 -24.68
CA GLN A 295 2.09 -19.71 -25.17
C GLN A 295 3.05 -19.93 -23.98
N THR A 296 4.16 -20.65 -24.24
CA THR A 296 5.18 -20.94 -23.22
C THR A 296 6.45 -20.16 -23.50
N ILE A 297 7.05 -19.62 -22.45
CA ILE A 297 8.43 -19.15 -22.40
C ILE A 297 9.21 -20.16 -21.61
N GLU A 298 10.08 -20.94 -22.30
CA GLU A 298 11.06 -21.81 -21.69
C GLU A 298 12.39 -21.05 -21.53
N TYR A 299 12.99 -21.10 -20.35
CA TYR A 299 14.14 -20.28 -20.04
C TYR A 299 15.05 -20.90 -19.00
N LEU A 300 16.33 -20.48 -18.98
CA LEU A 300 17.26 -20.88 -17.93
C LEU A 300 16.92 -20.14 -16.62
N SER A 301 17.02 -20.83 -15.51
CA SER A 301 16.79 -20.26 -14.18
C SER A 301 17.75 -19.12 -13.81
N THR A 302 18.82 -18.95 -14.59
CA THR A 302 19.77 -17.85 -14.47
C THR A 302 19.34 -16.60 -15.26
N GLN A 303 18.31 -16.69 -16.11
CA GLN A 303 17.79 -15.59 -16.91
C GLN A 303 16.71 -14.85 -16.14
N SER A 304 16.68 -13.52 -16.27
CA SER A 304 15.68 -12.65 -15.66
C SER A 304 14.57 -12.34 -16.66
N LEU A 305 13.33 -12.38 -16.20
CA LEU A 305 12.14 -12.08 -17.00
C LEU A 305 11.58 -10.71 -16.66
N TYR A 306 11.29 -9.91 -17.66
CA TYR A 306 10.68 -8.58 -17.54
C TYR A 306 9.45 -8.51 -18.43
N PHE A 307 8.32 -8.11 -17.86
CA PHE A 307 7.06 -7.89 -18.58
C PHE A 307 6.70 -6.41 -18.51
N VAL A 308 6.66 -5.76 -19.67
CA VAL A 308 6.52 -4.32 -19.76
C VAL A 308 5.37 -3.95 -20.71
N ASN A 309 4.50 -3.04 -20.28
CA ASN A 309 3.40 -2.49 -21.09
C ASN A 309 2.51 -3.56 -21.77
N ASN A 310 2.23 -4.68 -21.10
CA ASN A 310 1.37 -5.72 -21.64
C ASN A 310 -0.10 -5.43 -21.34
N ASP A 311 -0.98 -5.74 -22.32
CA ASP A 311 -2.44 -5.59 -22.28
C ASP A 311 -3.18 -6.79 -22.91
N ASN A 312 -2.66 -8.00 -22.79
CA ASN A 312 -3.16 -9.20 -23.47
C ASN A 312 -3.73 -10.23 -22.51
N THR A 313 -4.94 -10.70 -22.79
CA THR A 313 -5.67 -11.73 -22.05
C THR A 313 -5.20 -13.17 -22.28
N ASN A 314 -4.26 -13.41 -23.19
CA ASN A 314 -3.75 -14.74 -23.45
C ASN A 314 -2.57 -15.08 -22.54
N ALA A 315 -2.65 -16.21 -21.88
CA ALA A 315 -1.69 -16.61 -20.86
C ALA A 315 -0.28 -16.82 -21.40
N ILE A 316 0.70 -16.33 -20.64
CA ILE A 316 2.11 -16.69 -20.78
C ILE A 316 2.41 -17.74 -19.71
N LYS A 317 2.83 -18.91 -20.16
CA LYS A 317 3.29 -19.99 -19.31
C LYS A 317 4.79 -19.86 -19.10
N LEU A 318 5.20 -19.80 -17.86
CA LEU A 318 6.61 -19.62 -17.46
C LEU A 318 7.17 -20.98 -17.06
N GLN A 319 8.12 -21.46 -17.83
CA GLN A 319 8.72 -22.78 -17.66
C GLN A 319 10.24 -22.68 -17.50
N PRO A 320 10.77 -22.65 -16.28
CA PRO A 320 12.22 -22.67 -16.05
C PRO A 320 12.82 -24.04 -16.38
N ASP A 321 14.11 -24.08 -16.77
CA ASP A 321 14.85 -25.31 -16.96
C ASP A 321 15.00 -26.10 -15.68
N THR A 322 15.27 -25.44 -14.58
CA THR A 322 15.51 -26.00 -13.25
C THR A 322 14.92 -25.13 -12.14
N GLY A 323 14.90 -25.67 -10.92
CA GLY A 323 14.56 -24.93 -9.71
C GLY A 323 13.08 -24.90 -9.37
N SER A 324 12.78 -24.45 -8.16
CA SER A 324 11.42 -24.39 -7.59
C SER A 324 10.84 -22.98 -7.55
N LYS A 325 11.57 -21.99 -8.11
CA LYS A 325 11.24 -20.58 -8.04
C LYS A 325 11.24 -19.95 -9.43
N ILE A 326 10.21 -19.15 -9.71
CA ILE A 326 10.14 -18.24 -10.85
C ILE A 326 10.26 -16.80 -10.31
N ALA A 327 11.09 -15.97 -10.93
CA ALA A 327 11.19 -14.56 -10.61
C ALA A 327 10.95 -13.72 -11.86
N VAL A 328 10.05 -12.73 -11.74
CA VAL A 328 9.70 -11.81 -12.83
C VAL A 328 9.62 -10.37 -12.32
N THR A 329 9.99 -9.43 -13.18
CA THR A 329 9.76 -8.01 -12.97
C THR A 329 8.60 -7.56 -13.83
N LEU A 330 7.68 -6.80 -13.25
CA LEU A 330 6.48 -6.27 -13.89
C LEU A 330 6.55 -4.75 -13.90
N ASP A 331 6.38 -4.15 -15.07
CA ASP A 331 6.34 -2.69 -15.20
C ASP A 331 5.19 -2.25 -16.10
N SER A 332 4.31 -1.43 -15.55
CA SER A 332 3.24 -0.74 -16.28
C SER A 332 2.32 -1.64 -17.11
N ASN A 333 2.05 -2.87 -16.65
CA ASN A 333 1.15 -3.79 -17.34
C ASN A 333 -0.32 -3.43 -17.08
N ALA A 334 -1.13 -3.34 -18.12
CA ALA A 334 -2.57 -3.10 -18.07
C ALA A 334 -3.35 -4.41 -17.91
N GLU A 335 -2.92 -5.47 -18.60
CA GLU A 335 -3.45 -6.82 -18.48
C GLU A 335 -2.36 -7.86 -18.80
N LEU A 336 -2.17 -8.81 -17.91
CA LEU A 336 -1.13 -9.84 -18.05
C LEU A 336 -1.54 -11.12 -17.32
N ILE A 337 -1.57 -12.24 -18.03
CA ILE A 337 -1.86 -13.55 -17.44
C ILE A 337 -0.59 -14.38 -17.38
N LEU A 338 -0.08 -14.62 -16.17
CA LEU A 338 1.08 -15.46 -15.91
C LEU A 338 0.64 -16.80 -15.33
N LYS A 339 1.14 -17.91 -15.90
CA LYS A 339 0.95 -19.25 -15.35
C LYS A 339 2.29 -19.91 -15.08
N ALA A 340 2.53 -20.32 -13.84
CA ALA A 340 3.68 -21.11 -13.49
C ALA A 340 3.51 -22.54 -14.04
N GLU A 341 4.53 -23.03 -14.78
CA GLU A 341 4.62 -24.41 -15.28
C GLU A 341 5.62 -25.24 -14.46
N ALA A 342 5.56 -26.56 -14.61
CA ALA A 342 6.63 -27.44 -14.13
C ALA A 342 7.91 -27.21 -14.95
N THR A 343 9.07 -27.56 -14.40
CA THR A 343 10.35 -27.42 -15.10
C THR A 343 10.42 -28.24 -16.41
N ALA A 344 11.10 -27.72 -17.42
CA ALA A 344 11.15 -28.30 -18.76
C ALA A 344 11.85 -29.68 -18.78
N GLY A 345 12.97 -29.81 -18.08
CA GLY A 345 13.82 -31.00 -18.10
C GLY A 345 13.40 -32.11 -17.12
N ASP A 346 12.80 -31.75 -16.00
CA ASP A 346 12.37 -32.68 -14.96
C ASP A 346 10.95 -32.35 -14.49
N LYS A 347 9.99 -33.01 -15.06
CA LYS A 347 8.56 -32.86 -14.68
C LYS A 347 8.25 -33.26 -13.24
N THR A 348 9.25 -33.79 -12.50
CA THR A 348 9.12 -34.09 -11.08
C THR A 348 9.49 -32.92 -10.18
N THR A 349 10.36 -31.99 -10.64
CA THR A 349 10.68 -30.77 -9.94
C THR A 349 9.54 -29.75 -10.15
N LYS A 350 8.93 -29.37 -9.04
CA LYS A 350 7.74 -28.52 -9.05
C LYS A 350 8.11 -27.08 -8.70
N VAL A 351 7.71 -26.17 -9.53
CA VAL A 351 7.73 -24.74 -9.17
C VAL A 351 6.75 -24.50 -8.02
N THR A 352 7.25 -24.02 -6.90
CA THR A 352 6.48 -23.77 -5.68
C THR A 352 6.40 -22.29 -5.31
N GLU A 353 7.29 -21.46 -5.86
CA GLU A 353 7.34 -20.03 -5.56
C GLU A 353 7.32 -19.18 -6.86
N LEU A 354 6.51 -18.13 -6.84
CA LEU A 354 6.53 -17.07 -7.85
C LEU A 354 6.85 -15.74 -7.17
N HIS A 355 7.95 -15.12 -7.57
CA HIS A 355 8.36 -13.81 -7.09
C HIS A 355 8.01 -12.75 -8.14
N LEU A 356 7.21 -11.78 -7.78
CA LEU A 356 6.78 -10.66 -8.62
C LEU A 356 7.40 -9.38 -8.08
N THR A 357 8.31 -8.79 -8.83
CA THR A 357 8.85 -7.46 -8.50
C THR A 357 8.04 -6.42 -9.27
N ALA A 358 7.21 -5.66 -8.58
CA ALA A 358 6.39 -4.63 -9.18
C ALA A 358 7.17 -3.32 -9.29
N VAL A 359 7.22 -2.76 -10.49
CA VAL A 359 7.70 -1.42 -10.84
C VAL A 359 6.53 -0.67 -11.46
N GLY A 360 6.38 0.63 -11.19
CA GLY A 360 5.24 1.39 -11.71
C GLY A 360 3.88 0.87 -11.23
N THR A 361 2.86 1.00 -12.07
CA THR A 361 1.50 0.55 -11.76
C THR A 361 1.12 -0.63 -12.64
N ASN A 362 0.86 -1.80 -12.05
CA ASN A 362 0.47 -3.00 -12.76
C ASN A 362 -0.98 -3.35 -12.43
N LYS A 363 -1.82 -3.39 -13.45
CA LYS A 363 -3.26 -3.72 -13.34
C LYS A 363 -3.55 -5.02 -14.06
N GLY A 364 -4.70 -5.63 -13.74
CA GLY A 364 -5.19 -6.80 -14.45
C GLY A 364 -4.24 -8.01 -14.48
N VAL A 365 -3.29 -8.11 -13.56
CA VAL A 365 -2.34 -9.22 -13.52
C VAL A 365 -3.02 -10.46 -12.96
N THR A 366 -3.13 -11.51 -13.74
CA THR A 366 -3.69 -12.79 -13.31
C THR A 366 -2.56 -13.80 -13.04
N VAL A 367 -2.56 -14.36 -11.84
CA VAL A 367 -1.63 -15.43 -11.45
C VAL A 367 -2.36 -16.76 -11.48
N GLY A 368 -1.81 -17.72 -12.21
CA GLY A 368 -2.31 -19.10 -12.30
C GLY A 368 -1.18 -20.11 -12.25
N GLN A 369 -1.56 -21.39 -12.34
CA GLN A 369 -0.60 -22.50 -12.49
C GLN A 369 -1.09 -23.48 -13.54
N ALA A 370 -0.14 -24.12 -14.21
CA ALA A 370 -0.40 -25.17 -15.19
C ALA A 370 0.71 -26.22 -15.04
N GLY A 371 0.42 -27.29 -14.29
CA GLY A 371 1.41 -28.32 -13.98
C GLY A 371 2.35 -28.03 -12.82
N ALA A 372 2.46 -26.77 -12.35
CA ALA A 372 3.22 -26.41 -11.15
C ALA A 372 2.45 -26.71 -9.86
N ASN A 373 3.17 -26.74 -8.73
CA ASN A 373 2.60 -26.81 -7.37
C ASN A 373 2.85 -25.50 -6.63
N LEU A 374 2.37 -24.40 -7.21
CA LEU A 374 2.56 -23.07 -6.63
C LEU A 374 1.97 -23.01 -5.22
N ALA A 375 2.82 -22.72 -4.24
CA ALA A 375 2.45 -22.60 -2.84
C ALA A 375 2.50 -21.15 -2.37
N THR A 376 3.42 -20.34 -2.92
CA THR A 376 3.66 -18.97 -2.49
C THR A 376 3.84 -18.04 -3.69
N VAL A 377 3.22 -16.88 -3.61
CA VAL A 377 3.52 -15.70 -4.45
C VAL A 377 4.11 -14.63 -3.54
N LYS A 378 5.36 -14.26 -3.78
CA LYS A 378 6.00 -13.11 -3.12
C LYS A 378 5.91 -11.89 -3.99
N ILE A 379 5.50 -10.78 -3.41
CA ILE A 379 5.37 -9.50 -4.12
C ILE A 379 6.37 -8.52 -3.53
N LEU A 380 7.20 -7.98 -4.40
CA LEU A 380 8.35 -7.15 -4.08
C LEU A 380 8.29 -5.84 -4.87
N GLY A 381 9.18 -4.89 -4.55
CA GLY A 381 9.35 -3.65 -5.30
C GLY A 381 8.51 -2.50 -4.80
N ASP A 382 8.64 -1.36 -5.47
CA ASP A 382 8.02 -0.10 -5.04
C ASP A 382 6.73 0.22 -5.81
N GLY A 383 6.42 -0.52 -6.87
CA GLY A 383 5.23 -0.35 -7.68
C GLY A 383 3.99 -0.98 -7.06
N SER A 384 2.81 -0.51 -7.48
CA SER A 384 1.52 -1.12 -7.12
C SER A 384 1.16 -2.28 -8.05
N ILE A 385 0.36 -3.23 -7.54
CA ILE A 385 -0.09 -4.36 -8.33
C ILE A 385 -1.52 -4.79 -7.98
N GLU A 386 -2.35 -4.96 -9.01
CA GLU A 386 -3.68 -5.55 -8.90
C GLU A 386 -3.64 -6.98 -9.45
N LEU A 387 -3.80 -7.97 -8.58
CA LEU A 387 -3.71 -9.38 -8.90
C LEU A 387 -5.08 -10.05 -8.89
N THR A 388 -5.36 -10.89 -9.90
CA THR A 388 -6.42 -11.90 -9.84
C THR A 388 -5.82 -13.26 -9.53
N ASN A 389 -6.25 -13.87 -8.42
CA ASN A 389 -5.80 -15.22 -8.04
C ASN A 389 -6.58 -16.30 -8.78
N ASN A 390 -5.90 -17.04 -9.65
CA ASN A 390 -6.37 -18.25 -10.33
C ASN A 390 -5.47 -19.48 -10.03
N ALA A 391 -4.59 -19.39 -9.04
CA ALA A 391 -3.63 -20.44 -8.68
C ALA A 391 -4.12 -21.37 -7.56
N GLY A 392 -5.32 -21.14 -7.01
CA GLY A 392 -5.88 -21.91 -5.91
C GLY A 392 -5.53 -21.33 -4.53
N LYS A 393 -5.49 -22.19 -3.51
CA LYS A 393 -5.20 -21.81 -2.12
C LYS A 393 -3.70 -21.67 -1.89
N ILE A 394 -3.15 -20.51 -2.22
CA ILE A 394 -1.73 -20.19 -2.06
C ILE A 394 -1.54 -19.08 -1.01
N VAL A 395 -0.30 -18.90 -0.57
CA VAL A 395 0.13 -17.77 0.27
C VAL A 395 0.49 -16.60 -0.62
N TYR A 396 -0.07 -15.42 -0.36
CA TYR A 396 0.42 -14.15 -0.87
C TYR A 396 1.23 -13.44 0.22
N ASP A 397 2.49 -13.15 -0.06
CA ASP A 397 3.40 -12.44 0.83
C ASP A 397 3.89 -11.16 0.13
N ALA A 398 3.27 -10.06 0.48
CA ALA A 398 3.60 -8.73 -0.04
C ALA A 398 4.46 -7.91 0.93
N SER A 399 4.99 -8.51 1.99
CA SER A 399 5.78 -7.78 3.00
C SER A 399 7.02 -7.05 2.45
N GLY A 400 7.49 -7.44 1.28
CA GLY A 400 8.59 -6.80 0.55
C GLY A 400 8.15 -5.75 -0.48
N ASN A 401 6.85 -5.44 -0.60
CA ASN A 401 6.32 -4.42 -1.52
C ASN A 401 6.02 -3.11 -0.77
N LYS A 402 6.09 -1.97 -1.49
CA LYS A 402 5.79 -0.64 -0.91
C LYS A 402 4.64 0.08 -1.59
N GLY A 403 4.28 -0.32 -2.80
CA GLY A 403 3.30 0.38 -3.64
C GLY A 403 1.84 0.02 -3.38
N GLY A 404 1.57 -0.98 -2.55
CA GLY A 404 0.23 -1.51 -2.28
C GLY A 404 -0.20 -2.62 -3.24
N VAL A 405 -0.95 -3.59 -2.70
CA VAL A 405 -1.33 -4.81 -3.41
C VAL A 405 -2.84 -5.03 -3.31
N THR A 406 -3.47 -5.24 -4.45
CA THR A 406 -4.84 -5.75 -4.50
C THR A 406 -4.82 -7.21 -4.91
N VAL A 407 -5.44 -8.09 -4.11
CA VAL A 407 -5.67 -9.49 -4.47
C VAL A 407 -7.15 -9.72 -4.70
N ALA A 408 -7.54 -9.99 -5.95
CA ALA A 408 -8.92 -10.28 -6.34
C ALA A 408 -9.17 -11.78 -6.42
N VAL A 409 -10.22 -12.25 -5.78
CA VAL A 409 -10.65 -13.65 -5.69
C VAL A 409 -12.05 -13.78 -6.28
N LYS A 410 -12.18 -14.47 -7.40
CA LYS A 410 -13.48 -14.66 -8.10
C LYS A 410 -14.24 -15.92 -7.66
N ALA A 411 -13.54 -16.91 -7.09
CA ALA A 411 -14.12 -18.20 -6.71
C ALA A 411 -13.55 -18.72 -5.40
N ALA A 412 -14.37 -19.46 -4.65
CA ALA A 412 -13.98 -20.01 -3.33
C ALA A 412 -12.73 -20.91 -3.37
N ALA A 413 -12.50 -21.61 -4.47
CA ALA A 413 -11.32 -22.44 -4.67
C ALA A 413 -10.02 -21.62 -4.69
N ASN A 414 -10.11 -20.34 -5.03
CA ASN A 414 -8.99 -19.42 -5.18
C ASN A 414 -8.79 -18.47 -3.99
N ILE A 415 -9.48 -18.68 -2.89
CA ILE A 415 -9.24 -17.92 -1.65
C ILE A 415 -7.82 -18.22 -1.18
N PRO A 416 -6.98 -17.18 -0.94
CA PRO A 416 -5.66 -17.39 -0.40
C PRO A 416 -5.68 -18.16 0.92
N SER A 417 -4.72 -19.05 1.12
CA SER A 417 -4.53 -19.71 2.42
C SER A 417 -3.97 -18.73 3.46
N LYS A 418 -3.24 -17.71 3.00
CA LYS A 418 -2.75 -16.59 3.78
C LYS A 418 -2.51 -15.38 2.87
N PHE A 419 -2.79 -14.18 3.36
CA PHE A 419 -2.39 -12.93 2.73
C PHE A 419 -1.69 -12.02 3.75
N ILE A 420 -0.44 -11.67 3.45
CA ILE A 420 0.34 -10.68 4.18
C ILE A 420 0.47 -9.47 3.27
N GLY A 421 -0.07 -8.36 3.70
CA GLY A 421 -0.02 -7.09 2.97
C GLY A 421 1.36 -6.44 2.96
N SER A 422 1.46 -5.36 2.24
CA SER A 422 2.65 -4.55 1.99
C SER A 422 2.83 -3.44 3.04
N SER A 423 3.71 -2.48 2.79
CA SER A 423 3.74 -1.22 3.55
C SER A 423 2.88 -0.11 2.91
N GLY A 424 2.30 -0.36 1.75
CA GLY A 424 1.31 0.48 1.08
C GLY A 424 -0.11 0.18 1.55
N VAL A 425 -1.09 0.62 0.79
CA VAL A 425 -2.51 0.32 1.06
C VAL A 425 -2.92 -0.94 0.32
N ASP A 426 -3.36 -1.95 1.06
CA ASP A 426 -3.68 -3.26 0.52
C ASP A 426 -5.17 -3.55 0.50
N THR A 427 -5.60 -4.33 -0.48
CA THR A 427 -7.00 -4.66 -0.68
C THR A 427 -7.19 -6.15 -0.99
N LEU A 428 -8.12 -6.78 -0.29
CA LEU A 428 -8.62 -8.11 -0.62
C LEU A 428 -10.02 -7.99 -1.24
N GLU A 429 -10.13 -8.27 -2.55
CA GLU A 429 -11.42 -8.30 -3.24
C GLU A 429 -11.98 -9.72 -3.29
N LEU A 430 -13.19 -9.91 -2.79
CA LEU A 430 -13.81 -11.21 -2.59
C LEU A 430 -15.09 -11.36 -3.42
N GLY A 431 -15.07 -12.30 -4.35
CA GLY A 431 -16.26 -12.82 -5.05
C GLY A 431 -16.81 -14.11 -4.45
N ALA A 432 -16.34 -14.52 -3.27
CA ALA A 432 -16.75 -15.72 -2.55
C ALA A 432 -16.74 -15.49 -1.04
N ASN A 433 -17.42 -16.35 -0.28
CA ASN A 433 -17.44 -16.31 1.17
C ASN A 433 -16.02 -16.45 1.75
N TYR A 434 -15.71 -15.68 2.78
CA TYR A 434 -14.40 -15.68 3.44
C TYR A 434 -14.55 -15.65 4.96
N ALA A 435 -13.88 -16.57 5.64
CA ALA A 435 -13.87 -16.68 7.09
C ALA A 435 -12.50 -17.23 7.55
N PRO A 436 -11.48 -16.36 7.74
CA PRO A 436 -10.19 -16.78 8.27
C PRO A 436 -10.35 -17.24 9.73
N ILE A 437 -9.79 -18.40 10.06
CA ILE A 437 -9.92 -19.05 11.36
C ILE A 437 -8.81 -18.65 12.35
N SER A 438 -7.93 -17.74 11.96
CA SER A 438 -6.81 -17.26 12.77
C SER A 438 -6.37 -15.89 12.27
N ASP A 439 -5.93 -15.04 13.17
CA ASP A 439 -5.43 -13.69 12.92
C ASP A 439 -4.24 -13.64 11.95
N ASN A 440 -3.39 -14.65 11.99
CA ASN A 440 -2.21 -14.72 11.14
C ASN A 440 -2.48 -15.08 9.66
N LEU A 441 -3.73 -15.33 9.28
CA LEU A 441 -4.10 -15.64 7.88
C LEU A 441 -4.36 -14.40 7.03
N LEU A 442 -4.67 -13.29 7.66
CA LEU A 442 -4.82 -11.98 7.03
C LEU A 442 -4.07 -10.96 7.89
N GLN A 443 -3.02 -10.37 7.37
CA GLN A 443 -2.15 -9.48 8.12
C GLN A 443 -1.81 -8.24 7.30
N ASN A 444 -1.83 -7.07 7.93
CA ASN A 444 -1.45 -5.80 7.31
C ASN A 444 -2.23 -5.54 6.00
N VAL A 445 -3.56 -5.70 6.05
CA VAL A 445 -4.49 -5.44 4.94
C VAL A 445 -5.54 -4.47 5.42
N GLU A 446 -5.69 -3.33 4.75
CA GLU A 446 -6.60 -2.27 5.21
C GLU A 446 -7.99 -2.40 4.65
N ASN A 447 -8.13 -2.89 3.42
CA ASN A 447 -9.40 -2.87 2.71
C ASN A 447 -9.89 -4.27 2.34
N ILE A 448 -11.18 -4.51 2.56
CA ILE A 448 -11.87 -5.71 2.06
C ILE A 448 -13.07 -5.27 1.24
N VAL A 449 -13.18 -5.80 0.02
CA VAL A 449 -14.25 -5.47 -0.91
C VAL A 449 -15.02 -6.72 -1.30
N LEU A 450 -16.32 -6.78 -0.99
CA LEU A 450 -17.19 -7.85 -1.44
C LEU A 450 -17.75 -7.51 -2.82
N THR A 451 -17.41 -8.28 -3.84
CA THR A 451 -17.72 -7.97 -5.24
C THR A 451 -18.93 -8.72 -5.80
N ALA A 452 -19.49 -9.69 -5.07
CA ALA A 452 -20.65 -10.47 -5.48
C ALA A 452 -21.79 -10.37 -4.45
N ASN A 453 -22.97 -10.87 -4.82
CA ASN A 453 -24.16 -10.88 -3.99
C ASN A 453 -24.17 -12.07 -3.01
N ASN A 454 -24.91 -11.92 -1.92
CA ASN A 454 -25.16 -12.98 -0.92
C ASN A 454 -23.87 -13.58 -0.34
N LEU A 455 -22.83 -12.76 -0.18
CA LEU A 455 -21.57 -13.20 0.42
C LEU A 455 -21.63 -13.14 1.94
N THR A 456 -20.91 -14.07 2.54
CA THR A 456 -20.59 -14.05 3.97
C THR A 456 -19.12 -13.75 4.18
N LEU A 457 -18.85 -12.65 4.88
CA LEU A 457 -17.54 -12.28 5.41
C LEU A 457 -17.57 -12.45 6.94
N ASN A 458 -16.61 -13.18 7.48
CA ASN A 458 -16.47 -13.33 8.93
C ASN A 458 -15.01 -13.12 9.36
N LEU A 459 -14.74 -11.98 9.97
CA LEU A 459 -13.40 -11.57 10.44
C LEU A 459 -13.25 -11.68 11.96
N SER A 460 -14.11 -12.43 12.65
CA SER A 460 -14.15 -12.50 14.12
C SER A 460 -12.82 -12.89 14.79
N TYR A 461 -11.90 -13.50 14.06
CA TYR A 461 -10.56 -13.86 14.54
C TYR A 461 -9.51 -12.80 14.26
N GLN A 462 -9.82 -11.73 13.49
CA GLN A 462 -8.88 -10.69 13.14
C GLN A 462 -8.84 -9.61 14.23
N THR A 463 -7.67 -9.05 14.48
CA THR A 463 -7.44 -8.05 15.54
C THR A 463 -7.30 -6.63 15.03
N GLU A 464 -6.99 -6.47 13.74
CA GLU A 464 -6.90 -5.18 13.06
C GLU A 464 -8.28 -4.59 12.77
N GLY A 465 -8.31 -3.27 12.51
CA GLY A 465 -9.49 -2.58 11.98
C GLY A 465 -9.45 -2.52 10.45
N PHE A 466 -10.59 -2.78 9.80
CA PHE A 466 -10.74 -2.87 8.36
C PHE A 466 -11.67 -1.81 7.78
N ASN A 467 -11.42 -1.41 6.54
CA ASN A 467 -12.37 -0.72 5.68
C ASN A 467 -13.10 -1.75 4.81
N ILE A 468 -14.30 -2.13 5.18
CA ILE A 468 -15.10 -3.15 4.48
C ILE A 468 -16.13 -2.46 3.59
N THR A 469 -16.15 -2.81 2.31
CA THR A 469 -17.13 -2.27 1.35
C THR A 469 -17.78 -3.39 0.57
N ALA A 470 -19.10 -3.54 0.67
CA ALA A 470 -19.85 -4.44 -0.19
C ALA A 470 -20.34 -3.69 -1.44
N LYS A 471 -19.97 -4.20 -2.61
CA LYS A 471 -20.49 -3.76 -3.93
C LYS A 471 -21.69 -4.60 -4.37
N GLY A 472 -21.85 -5.82 -3.83
CA GLY A 472 -22.99 -6.69 -4.05
C GLY A 472 -24.15 -6.42 -3.10
N VAL A 473 -25.22 -7.23 -3.20
CA VAL A 473 -26.44 -7.10 -2.39
C VAL A 473 -26.63 -8.29 -1.46
N ASN A 474 -27.36 -8.09 -0.34
CA ASN A 474 -27.77 -9.12 0.62
C ASN A 474 -26.57 -9.87 1.26
N ASN A 475 -25.60 -9.15 1.76
CA ASN A 475 -24.40 -9.72 2.35
C ASN A 475 -24.52 -9.93 3.86
N THR A 476 -23.75 -10.87 4.38
CA THR A 476 -23.53 -11.01 5.82
C THR A 476 -22.10 -10.62 6.13
N ILE A 477 -21.94 -9.58 6.94
CA ILE A 477 -20.64 -9.02 7.30
C ILE A 477 -20.44 -9.10 8.81
N ILE A 478 -19.40 -9.79 9.23
CA ILE A 478 -18.95 -9.86 10.62
C ILE A 478 -17.54 -9.28 10.66
N GLY A 479 -17.38 -8.14 11.31
CA GLY A 479 -16.10 -7.45 11.49
C GLY A 479 -15.18 -8.16 12.49
N GLY A 480 -14.05 -7.54 12.79
CA GLY A 480 -12.99 -8.07 13.63
C GLY A 480 -13.08 -7.68 15.10
N GLN A 481 -11.91 -7.57 15.70
CA GLN A 481 -11.76 -7.06 17.07
C GLN A 481 -11.26 -5.62 17.09
N GLY A 482 -10.80 -5.10 15.95
CA GLY A 482 -10.39 -3.73 15.76
C GLY A 482 -11.55 -2.79 15.43
N ALA A 483 -11.29 -1.50 15.30
CA ALA A 483 -12.31 -0.53 14.91
C ALA A 483 -12.51 -0.55 13.38
N ASP A 484 -13.65 -1.03 12.94
CA ASP A 484 -13.96 -1.24 11.53
C ASP A 484 -14.78 -0.08 10.93
N THR A 485 -14.60 0.14 9.64
CA THR A 485 -15.49 0.99 8.83
C THR A 485 -16.21 0.11 7.83
N ILE A 486 -17.51 -0.09 8.00
CA ILE A 486 -18.31 -1.05 7.23
C ILE A 486 -19.34 -0.32 6.38
N LYS A 487 -19.39 -0.66 5.08
CA LYS A 487 -20.42 -0.22 4.13
C LYS A 487 -21.13 -1.45 3.57
N GLY A 488 -22.39 -1.65 3.96
CA GLY A 488 -23.23 -2.80 3.57
C GLY A 488 -23.58 -2.82 2.09
N GLY A 489 -23.83 -1.61 1.51
CA GLY A 489 -24.10 -1.48 0.09
C GLY A 489 -25.59 -1.43 -0.23
N GLY A 490 -26.05 -2.35 -1.05
CA GLY A 490 -27.46 -2.47 -1.41
C GLY A 490 -28.04 -3.82 -1.03
N GLY A 491 -29.38 -3.92 -1.04
CA GLY A 491 -30.08 -5.15 -0.63
C GLY A 491 -30.18 -5.28 0.89
N ASN A 492 -30.63 -6.41 1.37
CA ASN A 492 -30.87 -6.63 2.80
C ASN A 492 -29.62 -7.24 3.45
N ASP A 493 -28.83 -6.42 4.11
CA ASP A 493 -27.57 -6.82 4.68
C ASP A 493 -27.71 -7.21 6.18
N THR A 494 -26.87 -8.14 6.60
CA THR A 494 -26.71 -8.48 8.03
C THR A 494 -25.31 -8.09 8.46
N ILE A 495 -25.20 -7.13 9.38
CA ILE A 495 -23.93 -6.54 9.78
C ILE A 495 -23.71 -6.69 11.27
N ARG A 496 -22.56 -7.26 11.65
CA ARG A 496 -21.96 -7.23 12.99
C ARG A 496 -20.66 -6.46 12.90
N GLY A 497 -20.52 -5.38 13.67
CA GLY A 497 -19.25 -4.67 13.77
C GLY A 497 -18.15 -5.54 14.37
N GLY A 498 -18.48 -6.25 15.45
CA GLY A 498 -17.55 -7.03 16.23
C GLY A 498 -17.12 -6.28 17.49
N ALA A 499 -15.86 -6.44 17.87
CA ALA A 499 -15.28 -5.63 18.92
C ALA A 499 -14.60 -4.41 18.31
N GLY A 500 -14.52 -3.32 19.05
CA GLY A 500 -14.01 -2.06 18.54
C GLY A 500 -15.06 -0.97 18.51
N ALA A 501 -14.68 0.23 18.14
CA ALA A 501 -15.63 1.34 17.94
C ALA A 501 -15.90 1.46 16.43
N ASP A 502 -16.90 0.74 15.95
CA ASP A 502 -17.14 0.57 14.54
C ASP A 502 -17.96 1.72 13.94
N THR A 503 -17.72 2.01 12.67
CA THR A 503 -18.53 2.95 11.88
C THR A 503 -19.25 2.17 10.80
N ILE A 504 -20.58 2.08 10.91
CA ILE A 504 -21.42 1.26 10.03
C ILE A 504 -22.32 2.18 9.21
N THR A 505 -22.27 2.00 7.90
CA THR A 505 -23.20 2.54 6.90
C THR A 505 -23.91 1.35 6.29
N THR A 506 -25.21 1.22 6.55
CA THR A 506 -25.99 0.06 6.10
C THR A 506 -26.25 0.10 4.61
N GLY A 507 -26.67 1.26 4.11
CA GLY A 507 -26.91 1.49 2.70
C GLY A 507 -28.38 1.46 2.32
N ALA A 508 -28.72 0.69 1.29
CA ALA A 508 -30.08 0.64 0.77
C ALA A 508 -30.67 -0.77 0.95
N GLY A 509 -31.78 -0.89 1.65
CA GLY A 509 -32.48 -2.15 1.88
C GLY A 509 -33.16 -2.21 3.23
N ASN A 510 -33.50 -3.43 3.65
CA ASN A 510 -33.98 -3.72 5.00
C ASN A 510 -32.84 -4.41 5.76
N ASP A 511 -32.01 -3.61 6.43
CA ASP A 511 -30.76 -4.07 6.98
C ASP A 511 -30.91 -4.52 8.44
N SER A 512 -30.07 -5.46 8.86
CA SER A 512 -30.02 -6.00 10.22
C SER A 512 -28.66 -5.73 10.83
N ILE A 513 -28.59 -4.84 11.81
CA ILE A 513 -27.38 -4.53 12.56
C ILE A 513 -27.42 -5.30 13.87
N ILE A 514 -26.39 -6.11 14.15
CA ILE A 514 -26.34 -6.98 15.31
C ILE A 514 -25.20 -6.52 16.23
N PHE A 515 -25.56 -6.14 17.45
CA PHE A 515 -24.62 -5.79 18.51
C PHE A 515 -24.32 -7.01 19.37
N ASP A 516 -23.06 -7.41 19.43
CA ASP A 516 -22.55 -8.52 20.22
C ASP A 516 -21.34 -8.17 21.10
N ASP A 517 -20.80 -6.96 20.94
CA ASP A 517 -19.81 -6.36 21.86
C ASP A 517 -20.34 -5.06 22.45
N PHE A 518 -20.24 -4.94 23.79
CA PHE A 518 -20.70 -3.77 24.54
C PHE A 518 -19.55 -3.03 25.22
N ARG A 519 -18.29 -3.33 24.87
CA ARG A 519 -17.12 -2.68 25.45
C ARG A 519 -16.91 -1.30 24.88
N THR A 520 -17.22 -1.13 23.61
CA THR A 520 -17.08 0.11 22.83
C THR A 520 -18.43 0.49 22.21
N ALA A 521 -18.55 1.72 21.78
CA ALA A 521 -19.80 2.21 21.18
C ALA A 521 -19.61 2.39 19.68
N ASP A 522 -20.45 1.73 18.90
CA ASP A 522 -20.48 1.85 17.46
C ASP A 522 -21.22 3.10 16.99
N LYS A 523 -20.95 3.48 15.76
CA LYS A 523 -21.62 4.58 15.05
C LYS A 523 -22.34 4.05 13.83
N ILE A 524 -23.68 4.14 13.83
CA ILE A 524 -24.49 3.86 12.64
C ILE A 524 -24.80 5.20 11.96
N THR A 525 -24.50 5.31 10.68
CA THR A 525 -24.49 6.62 9.98
C THR A 525 -25.75 6.94 9.21
N ASP A 526 -26.53 5.93 8.79
CA ASP A 526 -27.64 6.09 7.84
C ASP A 526 -28.90 5.27 8.15
N PHE A 527 -29.08 4.87 9.40
CA PHE A 527 -30.20 4.05 9.85
C PHE A 527 -31.57 4.61 9.45
N LYS A 528 -32.44 3.77 8.89
CA LYS A 528 -33.80 4.11 8.48
C LYS A 528 -34.83 3.34 9.32
N SER A 529 -35.56 4.06 10.14
CA SER A 529 -36.66 3.50 10.91
C SER A 529 -37.72 2.83 10.03
N ASN A 530 -38.30 1.74 10.52
CA ASN A 530 -39.26 0.85 9.84
C ASN A 530 -38.69 0.07 8.63
N THR A 531 -37.46 0.30 8.27
CA THR A 531 -36.73 -0.42 7.21
C THR A 531 -35.66 -1.28 7.85
N ASP A 532 -34.74 -0.65 8.58
CA ASP A 532 -33.64 -1.32 9.23
C ASP A 532 -34.00 -1.82 10.63
N LYS A 533 -33.27 -2.82 11.11
CA LYS A 533 -33.47 -3.46 12.40
C LYS A 533 -32.17 -3.45 13.21
N LEU A 534 -32.30 -3.15 14.51
CA LEU A 534 -31.20 -3.27 15.46
C LEU A 534 -31.45 -4.53 16.31
N TYR A 535 -30.49 -5.44 16.30
CA TYR A 535 -30.52 -6.66 17.09
C TYR A 535 -29.46 -6.59 18.18
N ILE A 536 -29.83 -7.03 19.38
CA ILE A 536 -28.92 -7.18 20.51
C ILE A 536 -28.73 -8.68 20.72
N ASP A 537 -27.58 -9.20 20.39
CA ASP A 537 -27.20 -10.61 20.57
C ASP A 537 -26.66 -10.81 22.01
N TRP A 538 -27.56 -11.14 22.90
CA TRP A 538 -27.22 -11.38 24.29
C TRP A 538 -26.61 -12.77 24.53
N ALA A 539 -27.10 -13.76 23.83
CA ALA A 539 -26.76 -15.17 24.07
C ALA A 539 -25.29 -15.50 23.72
N ASN A 540 -24.72 -14.83 22.71
CA ASN A 540 -23.35 -15.05 22.22
C ASN A 540 -22.30 -14.14 22.85
N ASN A 541 -22.75 -13.14 23.65
CA ASN A 541 -21.83 -12.22 24.30
C ASN A 541 -21.26 -12.80 25.61
N LYS A 542 -20.32 -13.75 25.48
CA LYS A 542 -19.56 -14.28 26.63
C LYS A 542 -18.76 -13.19 27.36
N THR A 543 -18.47 -12.07 26.73
CA THR A 543 -17.74 -10.95 27.32
C THR A 543 -18.65 -10.00 28.08
N ALA A 544 -19.90 -9.79 27.64
CA ALA A 544 -20.89 -9.02 28.39
C ALA A 544 -21.24 -9.69 29.71
N ALA A 545 -21.34 -11.02 29.71
CA ALA A 545 -21.54 -11.79 30.92
C ALA A 545 -20.43 -11.61 31.96
N ASN A 546 -19.18 -11.40 31.50
CA ASN A 546 -18.03 -11.12 32.38
C ASN A 546 -17.92 -9.66 32.79
N TYR A 547 -18.41 -8.72 31.96
CA TYR A 547 -18.28 -7.28 32.19
C TYR A 547 -19.51 -6.63 32.85
N LEU A 548 -20.69 -7.11 32.54
CA LEU A 548 -21.94 -6.54 33.05
C LEU A 548 -22.64 -7.46 34.07
N LEU A 549 -22.49 -8.76 33.90
CA LEU A 549 -23.20 -9.75 34.69
C LEU A 549 -22.33 -10.98 34.89
N ASN A 550 -22.21 -11.42 36.13
CA ASN A 550 -21.69 -12.76 36.38
C ASN A 550 -22.67 -13.76 35.73
N THR A 551 -22.24 -14.63 34.83
CA THR A 551 -23.06 -15.55 34.02
C THR A 551 -24.08 -16.40 34.83
N LYS A 552 -23.94 -16.46 36.13
CA LYS A 552 -24.90 -17.12 37.04
C LYS A 552 -26.15 -16.29 37.33
N ALA A 553 -26.19 -15.01 36.97
CA ALA A 553 -27.32 -14.12 37.31
C ALA A 553 -28.55 -14.30 36.42
N PHE A 554 -28.45 -14.97 35.28
CA PHE A 554 -29.60 -15.26 34.40
C PHE A 554 -30.21 -16.64 34.57
N VAL A 555 -29.67 -17.46 35.45
CA VAL A 555 -30.11 -18.83 35.61
C VAL A 555 -31.09 -18.94 36.77
N THR A 556 -32.34 -19.00 36.43
CA THR A 556 -33.36 -19.92 36.90
C THR A 556 -33.56 -20.14 38.40
N THR A 557 -34.62 -19.71 38.85
CA THR A 557 -35.30 -20.38 39.94
C THR A 557 -36.07 -21.60 39.42
N GLY A 558 -35.65 -22.79 39.82
CA GLY A 558 -36.45 -24.01 39.80
C GLY A 558 -36.62 -24.70 38.45
N GLY A 559 -35.94 -25.83 38.29
CA GLY A 559 -36.39 -26.86 37.38
C GLY A 559 -35.94 -26.76 35.92
N GLY A 560 -34.65 -26.48 35.66
CA GLY A 560 -34.02 -26.90 34.42
C GLY A 560 -34.45 -26.25 33.08
N LYS A 561 -35.23 -25.18 33.10
CA LYS A 561 -35.65 -24.48 31.89
C LYS A 561 -35.22 -23.02 31.92
N VAL A 562 -34.42 -22.61 30.92
CA VAL A 562 -34.06 -21.21 30.68
C VAL A 562 -35.33 -20.40 30.45
N LYS A 563 -35.60 -19.42 31.30
CA LYS A 563 -36.71 -18.46 31.09
C LYS A 563 -36.16 -17.29 30.29
N THR A 564 -36.76 -17.04 29.14
CA THR A 564 -36.41 -15.94 28.24
C THR A 564 -36.81 -14.58 28.84
N VAL A 565 -35.92 -13.62 28.83
CA VAL A 565 -36.15 -12.25 29.32
C VAL A 565 -37.02 -11.49 28.32
N LYS A 566 -38.09 -10.84 28.76
CA LYS A 566 -38.92 -9.95 27.94
C LYS A 566 -38.50 -8.51 28.10
N PHE A 567 -38.34 -7.80 27.01
CA PHE A 567 -38.07 -6.36 26.99
C PHE A 567 -39.34 -5.60 26.59
N VAL A 568 -39.56 -4.49 27.22
CA VAL A 568 -40.67 -3.59 26.90
C VAL A 568 -40.14 -2.24 26.54
N THR A 569 -40.45 -1.83 25.34
CA THR A 569 -40.27 -0.48 24.86
C THR A 569 -41.62 0.26 24.94
N ASN A 570 -41.61 1.57 25.09
CA ASN A 570 -42.82 2.36 25.23
C ASN A 570 -43.81 2.07 24.07
N GLY A 571 -44.80 1.22 24.34
CA GLY A 571 -45.91 0.89 23.42
C GLY A 571 -45.72 -0.26 22.43
N ALA A 572 -44.57 -0.92 22.35
CA ALA A 572 -44.35 -2.05 21.44
C ALA A 572 -43.98 -3.34 22.19
N ASN A 573 -44.65 -4.44 21.86
CA ASN A 573 -44.39 -5.76 22.42
C ASN A 573 -43.19 -6.41 21.70
N ILE A 574 -42.13 -6.66 22.43
CA ILE A 574 -41.10 -7.61 21.98
C ILE A 574 -41.55 -9.01 22.40
N VAL A 575 -41.75 -9.89 21.42
CA VAL A 575 -42.30 -11.22 21.68
C VAL A 575 -41.20 -12.12 22.26
N SER A 576 -41.33 -12.49 23.49
CA SER A 576 -40.61 -13.59 24.13
C SER A 576 -41.51 -14.82 24.25
N LYS A 577 -40.93 -16.02 24.18
CA LYS A 577 -41.69 -17.28 24.28
C LYS A 577 -42.09 -17.68 25.71
N THR A 578 -41.73 -16.90 26.74
CA THR A 578 -42.15 -17.19 28.13
C THR A 578 -42.39 -15.91 28.95
N PRO A 579 -43.46 -15.76 29.66
CA PRO A 579 -43.80 -14.55 30.39
C PRO A 579 -43.02 -14.40 31.72
N PHE A 580 -42.45 -13.22 31.94
CA PHE A 580 -42.16 -12.73 33.28
C PHE A 580 -43.50 -12.43 34.01
N GLY A 581 -43.54 -12.59 35.32
CA GLY A 581 -44.70 -12.23 36.11
C GLY A 581 -45.03 -10.73 36.01
N THR A 582 -46.29 -10.38 36.24
CA THR A 582 -46.86 -9.04 36.07
C THR A 582 -46.08 -7.92 36.78
N VAL A 583 -45.39 -8.22 37.87
CA VAL A 583 -44.59 -7.26 38.65
C VAL A 583 -43.33 -6.78 37.89
N ALA A 584 -42.66 -7.66 37.15
CA ALA A 584 -41.51 -7.31 36.33
C ALA A 584 -41.87 -6.34 35.18
N TRP A 585 -43.07 -6.46 34.63
CA TRP A 585 -43.62 -5.56 33.63
C TRP A 585 -43.78 -4.12 34.12
N THR A 586 -44.37 -3.98 35.31
CA THR A 586 -44.59 -2.66 35.93
C THR A 586 -43.28 -1.95 36.22
N MET A 587 -42.23 -2.69 36.59
CA MET A 587 -40.91 -2.15 36.87
C MET A 587 -40.19 -1.66 35.61
N VAL A 588 -40.19 -2.46 34.56
CA VAL A 588 -39.54 -2.07 33.30
C VAL A 588 -40.26 -0.87 32.69
N THR A 589 -41.59 -0.84 32.74
CA THR A 589 -42.38 0.31 32.29
C THR A 589 -42.12 1.53 33.16
N ALA A 590 -42.03 1.40 34.48
CA ALA A 590 -41.68 2.50 35.36
C ALA A 590 -40.27 3.04 35.14
N LEU A 591 -39.27 2.20 34.96
CA LEU A 591 -37.91 2.59 34.60
C LEU A 591 -37.86 3.34 33.23
N MET A 592 -38.63 2.89 32.26
CA MET A 592 -38.75 3.55 30.96
C MET A 592 -39.54 4.86 31.02
N THR A 593 -40.60 4.92 31.84
CA THR A 593 -41.45 6.13 32.03
C THR A 593 -40.73 7.22 32.82
N VAL A 594 -39.91 6.86 33.78
CA VAL A 594 -39.11 7.79 34.58
C VAL A 594 -38.11 8.61 33.74
N ASN A 595 -37.65 8.05 32.71
CA ASN A 595 -36.81 8.76 31.77
C ASN A 595 -37.59 9.75 30.84
N ALA A 596 -38.92 9.65 30.80
CA ALA A 596 -39.79 10.66 30.21
C ALA A 596 -40.03 11.86 31.18
N ILE A 597 -39.68 11.76 32.45
CA ILE A 597 -39.63 12.87 33.39
C ILE A 597 -38.37 13.69 33.12
N ASN A 598 -38.48 14.55 32.14
CA ASN A 598 -37.82 15.86 31.95
C ASN A 598 -36.44 16.02 32.65
N LEU A 599 -35.41 15.43 32.14
CA LEU A 599 -34.00 15.81 32.41
C LEU A 599 -33.63 17.08 31.65
N GLY A 600 -34.54 18.05 31.50
CA GLY A 600 -34.32 19.38 30.91
C GLY A 600 -33.78 19.34 29.49
N ALA A 601 -34.42 20.01 28.58
CA ALA A 601 -34.11 20.09 27.16
C ALA A 601 -32.79 20.79 26.85
N LYS A 602 -31.65 20.23 27.24
CA LYS A 602 -30.32 20.62 26.75
C LYS A 602 -29.30 19.50 27.04
N ASN A 603 -28.78 18.89 26.02
CA ASN A 603 -27.48 18.22 25.85
C ASN A 603 -26.72 17.79 27.13
N VAL A 604 -27.35 17.14 28.08
CA VAL A 604 -26.67 16.60 29.25
C VAL A 604 -26.51 15.12 29.02
N PRO A 605 -25.27 14.60 28.92
CA PRO A 605 -25.09 13.14 28.95
C PRO A 605 -25.70 12.56 30.21
N LEU A 606 -26.35 11.41 30.11
CA LEU A 606 -26.98 10.68 31.21
C LEU A 606 -26.00 10.38 32.36
N VAL A 607 -24.76 10.65 32.20
CA VAL A 607 -23.62 10.33 33.08
C VAL A 607 -23.18 11.52 33.94
N SER A 608 -24.00 12.57 34.14
CA SER A 608 -23.64 13.49 35.20
C SER A 608 -23.91 12.83 36.55
N ALA A 609 -23.05 13.03 37.53
CA ALA A 609 -23.20 12.44 38.89
C ALA A 609 -24.57 12.74 39.50
N ALA A 610 -25.15 13.89 39.20
CA ALA A 610 -26.49 14.28 39.70
C ALA A 610 -27.63 13.47 39.04
N ASN A 611 -27.49 13.15 37.74
CA ASN A 611 -28.48 12.33 37.01
C ASN A 611 -28.36 10.86 37.37
N PHE A 612 -27.15 10.38 37.63
CA PHE A 612 -26.90 9.03 38.17
C PHE A 612 -27.51 8.86 39.56
N THR A 613 -27.38 9.83 40.44
CA THR A 613 -27.96 9.83 41.77
C THR A 613 -29.52 9.80 41.75
N LYS A 614 -30.13 10.58 40.84
CA LYS A 614 -31.60 10.58 40.64
C LYS A 614 -32.11 9.26 40.07
N LEU A 615 -31.42 8.70 39.10
CA LEU A 615 -31.73 7.38 38.51
C LEU A 615 -31.55 6.28 39.56
N THR A 616 -30.49 6.34 40.37
CA THR A 616 -30.24 5.38 41.46
C THR A 616 -31.32 5.45 42.54
N ALA A 617 -31.74 6.65 42.96
CA ALA A 617 -32.80 6.81 43.96
C ALA A 617 -34.15 6.27 43.48
N LEU A 618 -34.42 6.42 42.21
CA LEU A 618 -35.68 5.97 41.63
C LEU A 618 -35.68 4.46 41.35
N ILE A 619 -34.57 3.90 40.84
CA ILE A 619 -34.39 2.44 40.73
C ILE A 619 -34.53 1.80 42.13
N LYS A 620 -34.00 2.43 43.16
CA LYS A 620 -34.12 1.98 44.55
C LYS A 620 -35.56 1.85 44.98
N SER A 621 -36.42 2.82 44.67
CA SER A 621 -37.84 2.78 45.01
C SER A 621 -38.67 1.73 44.26
N VAL A 622 -38.19 1.33 43.10
CA VAL A 622 -38.84 0.34 42.23
C VAL A 622 -38.34 -1.07 42.53
N VAL A 623 -37.07 -1.22 42.93
CA VAL A 623 -36.37 -2.51 43.11
C VAL A 623 -36.70 -3.15 44.47
N GLU A 624 -37.09 -2.39 45.49
CA GLU A 624 -37.49 -2.91 46.82
C GLU A 624 -38.67 -3.88 46.76
N ASN A 625 -39.34 -4.01 45.62
CA ASN A 625 -40.53 -4.87 45.45
C ASN A 625 -40.29 -6.14 44.59
N VAL A 626 -39.07 -6.44 44.15
CA VAL A 626 -38.79 -7.64 43.32
C VAL A 626 -37.92 -8.63 44.06
N ALA A 627 -38.59 -9.55 44.70
CA ALA A 627 -37.92 -10.71 45.31
C ALA A 627 -37.42 -11.69 44.23
N ASN A 628 -36.14 -12.08 44.31
CA ASN A 628 -35.52 -13.16 43.54
C ASN A 628 -35.07 -12.88 42.10
N ALA A 629 -34.72 -11.64 41.75
CA ALA A 629 -34.04 -11.36 40.48
C ALA A 629 -32.57 -10.95 40.72
N ASN A 630 -31.63 -11.61 40.11
CA ASN A 630 -30.19 -11.32 40.27
C ASN A 630 -29.67 -10.25 39.31
N ALA A 631 -30.41 -9.91 38.29
CA ALA A 631 -30.12 -8.80 37.38
C ALA A 631 -31.36 -8.34 36.59
N LEU A 632 -31.42 -7.06 36.30
CA LEU A 632 -32.38 -6.44 35.39
C LEU A 632 -31.62 -5.77 34.25
N VAL A 633 -32.00 -6.10 33.03
CA VAL A 633 -31.36 -5.54 31.82
C VAL A 633 -32.39 -4.76 31.03
N PHE A 634 -31.97 -3.63 30.48
CA PHE A 634 -32.80 -2.79 29.64
C PHE A 634 -32.01 -2.15 28.47
N ALA A 635 -32.70 -1.95 27.37
CA ALA A 635 -32.19 -1.16 26.25
C ALA A 635 -33.08 0.06 26.02
N ARG A 636 -32.50 1.17 25.69
CA ARG A 636 -33.24 2.41 25.49
C ARG A 636 -32.69 3.28 24.39
N THR A 637 -33.60 3.94 23.67
CA THR A 637 -33.35 5.00 22.71
C THR A 637 -33.52 6.38 23.35
N GLN A 638 -32.75 7.36 22.89
CA GLN A 638 -32.88 8.75 23.31
C GLN A 638 -33.03 9.67 22.07
N ALA A 639 -33.67 10.84 22.26
CA ALA A 639 -33.98 11.80 21.21
C ALA A 639 -32.81 12.30 20.37
N TYR A 640 -31.57 11.88 20.64
CA TYR A 640 -30.34 12.30 19.96
C TYR A 640 -29.59 11.15 19.28
N GLY A 641 -30.27 10.08 18.89
CA GLY A 641 -29.66 9.02 18.09
C GLY A 641 -28.68 8.10 18.85
N LYS A 642 -28.75 7.99 20.18
CA LYS A 642 -27.91 7.09 20.95
C LYS A 642 -28.70 5.89 21.47
N LEU A 643 -28.17 4.70 21.29
CA LEU A 643 -28.65 3.46 21.86
C LEU A 643 -27.88 3.14 23.16
N TYR A 644 -28.58 3.04 24.24
CA TYR A 644 -28.03 2.73 25.55
C TYR A 644 -28.45 1.32 25.99
N PHE A 645 -27.52 0.65 26.63
CA PHE A 645 -27.74 -0.62 27.27
C PHE A 645 -27.39 -0.51 28.75
N GLY A 646 -28.23 -1.03 29.64
CA GLY A 646 -28.01 -0.93 31.07
C GLY A 646 -28.33 -2.22 31.78
N ALA A 647 -27.62 -2.49 32.86
CA ALA A 647 -27.86 -3.60 33.77
C ALA A 647 -27.77 -3.14 35.20
N ILE A 648 -28.65 -3.67 36.05
CA ILE A 648 -28.59 -3.58 37.51
C ILE A 648 -28.14 -4.94 38.01
N ILE A 649 -27.07 -4.98 38.78
CA ILE A 649 -26.44 -6.21 39.25
C ILE A 649 -26.62 -6.30 40.75
N ASP A 650 -27.19 -7.42 41.24
CA ASP A 650 -27.21 -7.75 42.65
C ASP A 650 -25.82 -8.18 43.12
N ASN A 651 -25.19 -7.37 43.97
CA ASN A 651 -23.86 -7.62 44.54
C ASN A 651 -23.91 -8.43 45.83
N HIS A 652 -25.11 -8.87 46.29
CA HIS A 652 -25.24 -9.56 47.56
C HIS A 652 -25.20 -11.10 47.41
N ALA A 653 -24.39 -11.74 48.21
CA ALA A 653 -24.34 -13.19 48.29
C ALA A 653 -25.63 -13.72 49.00
N GLY A 654 -26.40 -14.57 48.29
CA GLY A 654 -27.48 -15.31 48.95
C GLY A 654 -28.90 -14.94 48.54
N ASN A 655 -29.18 -14.63 47.28
CA ASN A 655 -30.55 -14.54 46.72
C ASN A 655 -31.54 -13.62 47.48
N LYS A 656 -31.09 -12.42 47.85
CA LYS A 656 -31.93 -11.48 48.63
C LYS A 656 -32.66 -10.44 47.77
N GLY A 657 -32.55 -10.50 46.44
CA GLY A 657 -33.06 -9.48 45.53
C GLY A 657 -32.26 -8.18 45.57
N PHE A 658 -32.65 -7.20 44.76
CA PHE A 658 -31.92 -5.92 44.67
C PHE A 658 -32.07 -5.10 45.96
N LEU A 659 -30.93 -4.65 46.48
CA LEU A 659 -30.83 -3.85 47.69
C LEU A 659 -30.18 -2.50 47.45
N ALA A 660 -30.28 -1.62 48.45
CA ALA A 660 -29.57 -0.34 48.43
C ALA A 660 -28.07 -0.54 48.40
N GLY A 661 -27.42 -0.33 47.30
CA GLY A 661 -25.97 -0.51 47.12
C GLY A 661 -25.61 -1.37 45.90
N ASP A 662 -26.59 -1.91 45.22
CA ASP A 662 -26.36 -2.67 44.01
C ASP A 662 -25.81 -1.79 42.92
N LYS A 663 -24.89 -2.36 42.13
CA LYS A 663 -24.18 -1.63 41.09
C LYS A 663 -25.04 -1.45 39.85
N ILE A 664 -25.19 -0.21 39.42
CA ILE A 664 -25.84 0.13 38.17
C ILE A 664 -24.79 0.46 37.14
N THR A 665 -24.80 -0.22 36.02
CA THR A 665 -23.90 0.06 34.88
C THR A 665 -24.75 0.42 33.66
N ILE A 666 -24.48 1.56 33.07
CA ILE A 666 -25.10 2.02 31.81
C ILE A 666 -24.00 2.31 30.82
N LYS A 667 -24.09 1.73 29.61
CA LYS A 667 -23.16 1.98 28.52
C LYS A 667 -23.88 2.43 27.25
N THR A 668 -23.27 3.33 26.50
CA THR A 668 -23.65 3.57 25.12
C THR A 668 -23.05 2.45 24.26
N ILE A 669 -23.89 1.71 23.57
CA ILE A 669 -23.45 0.63 22.66
C ILE A 669 -23.38 1.10 21.22
N ALA A 670 -24.15 2.12 20.84
CA ALA A 670 -24.10 2.70 19.51
C ALA A 670 -24.53 4.16 19.50
N THR A 671 -24.05 4.90 18.49
CA THR A 671 -24.60 6.17 18.04
C THR A 671 -25.22 5.94 16.66
N VAL A 672 -26.52 6.27 16.53
CA VAL A 672 -27.28 6.03 15.31
C VAL A 672 -27.66 7.38 14.70
N THR A 673 -27.28 7.59 13.45
CA THR A 673 -27.70 8.78 12.67
C THR A 673 -28.97 8.43 11.91
N GLY A 674 -30.03 9.19 12.17
CA GLY A 674 -31.37 8.94 11.67
C GLY A 674 -32.39 8.87 12.81
N SER A 675 -33.68 8.85 12.48
CA SER A 675 -34.73 8.61 13.46
C SER A 675 -35.00 7.11 13.57
N PHE A 676 -35.10 6.61 14.78
CA PHE A 676 -35.48 5.22 15.03
C PHE A 676 -36.50 5.14 16.18
N THR A 677 -37.26 4.05 16.20
CA THR A 677 -38.32 3.77 17.19
C THR A 677 -38.02 2.49 17.93
N ASN A 678 -38.76 2.24 18.97
CA ASN A 678 -38.69 1.00 19.73
C ASN A 678 -39.04 -0.25 18.88
N ALA A 679 -39.82 -0.07 17.81
CA ALA A 679 -40.19 -1.14 16.89
C ALA A 679 -39.00 -1.63 16.03
N ASP A 680 -37.93 -0.87 16.00
CA ASP A 680 -36.72 -1.18 15.23
C ASP A 680 -35.68 -1.98 16.02
N ILE A 681 -35.93 -2.26 17.32
CA ILE A 681 -34.99 -2.93 18.23
C ILE A 681 -35.51 -4.35 18.57
N TYR A 682 -34.63 -5.33 18.36
CA TYR A 682 -34.87 -6.73 18.63
C TYR A 682 -33.81 -7.29 19.57
N ILE A 683 -34.17 -8.33 20.33
CA ILE A 683 -33.23 -9.06 21.19
C ILE A 683 -33.23 -10.53 20.80
N MET A 684 -32.06 -11.04 20.54
CA MET A 684 -31.81 -12.42 20.17
C MET A 684 -31.29 -13.26 21.34
#